data_41b4dd7e23cfaa286d90a2196a0dbe2a
#
_entry.id   41b4dd7e23cfaa286d90a2196a0dbe2a
#
_cell.length_a   1.000
_cell.length_b   1.000
_cell.length_c   1.000
_cell.angle_alpha   90.00
_cell.angle_beta   90.00
_cell.angle_gamma   90.00
#
_symmetry.space_group_name_H-M   'P 1'
#
loop_
_entity.id
_entity.type
_entity.pdbx_description
1 polymer ?
#
loop_
_entity_poly.entity_id
_entity_poly.type
_entity_poly.pdbx_seq_one_letter_code
_entity_poly.pdbx_strand_id
1 'polypeptide(L)'
;MTSTPFHDLDAFLDIPRISGLAVSPDGSRVVTTISTLNSKRTEFVTALWELDPAGRQPARRLTRGLKGESAPVFTAGGDVLFLAVRPTDDDDKPPAALWRLPALGGEAHEMLALPGGVSSAVSARGADITVAAAPLLPSAGDVEADRVLRKQRKDNKVSAILHTGYPVRRWDHDLGPDQPHLFDVEAGRDLTAAPGIALQESTFDVSPDGSFVVASWRVPAPGAASRSTLVRIDRTTGTRTTIADDPLADLELPVIAPDGSALAFTRETHSTADTPGRITLCFMRFHSCGEWVEVATDWDRWPSAVTWAADASTLIITADDNGRGPVFSVDPDTGAVTRLTDDDHTYTDVCPAPGGIIYALRSSYTAPPHPVRLDPDGTVTELPCVDAPTLPGDLTEITATAEDGTPVRSWLTLPESTDPAPLVLWVHGGPLGSWNSWHWRWNPWLLTAHGYAVLMPDPALSTGYGQQFIARGWGAWGEAPYTDLMAATDAACAHPRVDASRTAAMGGSFGGYMANWIAGHTDRFDAIVTHAGLWELDQFRHTTDGAYWWAREMTPEMTQRNSPHRFVDRISTPMLVIHGDKDYRVPIGEALRLWYDLLTDSALPADDNGESPHRFLYYPAENHWVLTPQHTKIWYQVVTAFLDEHVRSQPAQVPGLLG
;
A
#
# COMPACT_ATOMS: atom_id res chain seq x y z
N MET A 1 -22.28 27.36 0.69
CA MET A 1 -21.20 26.36 0.64
C MET A 1 -20.39 26.59 -0.62
N THR A 2 -19.09 26.71 -0.48
CA THR A 2 -18.18 26.82 -1.63
C THR A 2 -18.12 25.44 -2.31
N SER A 3 -18.37 25.37 -3.62
CA SER A 3 -18.27 24.10 -4.35
C SER A 3 -16.79 23.67 -4.41
N THR A 4 -16.48 22.50 -3.87
CA THR A 4 -15.16 21.89 -3.92
C THR A 4 -15.17 20.67 -4.84
N PRO A 5 -14.03 20.12 -5.29
CA PRO A 5 -14.01 18.93 -6.13
C PRO A 5 -14.63 17.68 -5.47
N PHE A 6 -14.81 17.68 -4.15
CA PHE A 6 -15.41 16.58 -3.42
C PHE A 6 -16.95 16.53 -3.50
N HIS A 7 -17.60 17.61 -3.99
CA HIS A 7 -19.04 17.61 -4.25
C HIS A 7 -19.41 16.98 -5.60
N ASP A 8 -18.43 16.70 -6.45
CA ASP A 8 -18.62 16.09 -7.76
C ASP A 8 -17.56 15.00 -7.98
N LEU A 9 -18.00 13.76 -8.11
CA LEU A 9 -17.12 12.61 -8.30
C LEU A 9 -16.28 12.69 -9.59
N ASP A 10 -16.79 13.35 -10.64
CA ASP A 10 -16.00 13.58 -11.85
C ASP A 10 -14.88 14.59 -11.59
N ALA A 11 -15.15 15.67 -10.85
CA ALA A 11 -14.14 16.64 -10.45
C ALA A 11 -13.10 16.03 -9.49
N PHE A 12 -13.51 15.15 -8.56
CA PHE A 12 -12.60 14.41 -7.70
C PHE A 12 -11.66 13.48 -8.48
N LEU A 13 -12.19 12.76 -9.46
CA LEU A 13 -11.39 11.88 -10.32
C LEU A 13 -10.44 12.65 -11.24
N ASP A 14 -10.72 13.91 -11.56
CA ASP A 14 -9.86 14.79 -12.36
C ASP A 14 -8.67 15.35 -11.59
N ILE A 15 -8.65 15.26 -10.26
CA ILE A 15 -7.50 15.71 -9.47
C ILE A 15 -6.27 14.90 -9.87
N PRO A 16 -5.18 15.54 -10.36
CA PRO A 16 -3.96 14.83 -10.71
C PRO A 16 -3.34 14.17 -9.47
N ARG A 17 -2.81 12.97 -9.65
CA ARG A 17 -2.25 12.15 -8.56
C ARG A 17 -0.74 12.07 -8.69
N ILE A 18 -0.01 12.52 -7.68
CA ILE A 18 1.44 12.45 -7.63
C ILE A 18 1.86 11.14 -6.96
N SER A 19 2.84 10.47 -7.54
CA SER A 19 3.43 9.24 -7.00
C SER A 19 4.87 9.07 -7.49
N GLY A 20 5.73 8.53 -6.65
CA GLY A 20 7.13 8.27 -6.99
C GLY A 20 7.96 9.56 -7.17
N LEU A 21 9.12 9.57 -6.55
CA LEU A 21 10.09 10.66 -6.62
C LEU A 21 11.47 10.08 -6.87
N ALA A 22 12.26 10.73 -7.73
CA ALA A 22 13.66 10.40 -7.96
C ALA A 22 14.49 11.68 -7.97
N VAL A 23 15.71 11.58 -7.45
CA VAL A 23 16.67 12.68 -7.36
C VAL A 23 17.98 12.26 -8.01
N SER A 24 18.58 13.13 -8.82
CA SER A 24 19.88 12.87 -9.43
C SER A 24 20.97 12.76 -8.36
N PRO A 25 22.07 11.99 -8.58
CA PRO A 25 23.13 11.80 -7.61
C PRO A 25 23.77 13.11 -7.11
N ASP A 26 23.79 14.14 -7.95
CA ASP A 26 24.28 15.48 -7.60
C ASP A 26 23.24 16.40 -6.94
N GLY A 27 21.99 15.95 -6.82
CA GLY A 27 20.87 16.71 -6.26
C GLY A 27 20.35 17.83 -7.17
N SER A 28 20.84 17.97 -8.39
CA SER A 28 20.49 19.09 -9.28
C SER A 28 19.16 18.90 -10.02
N ARG A 29 18.65 17.67 -10.11
CA ARG A 29 17.41 17.31 -10.80
C ARG A 29 16.51 16.47 -9.90
N VAL A 30 15.21 16.76 -9.96
CA VAL A 30 14.16 16.02 -9.27
C VAL A 30 13.06 15.67 -10.27
N VAL A 31 12.64 14.42 -10.31
CA VAL A 31 11.60 13.92 -11.22
C VAL A 31 10.53 13.21 -10.42
N THR A 32 9.26 13.46 -10.74
CA THR A 32 8.10 12.78 -10.15
C THR A 32 7.19 12.22 -11.24
N THR A 33 6.30 11.32 -10.85
CA THR A 33 5.25 10.77 -11.72
C THR A 33 3.91 11.44 -11.40
N ILE A 34 3.21 11.93 -12.41
CA ILE A 34 1.85 12.45 -12.27
C ILE A 34 0.90 11.62 -13.11
N SER A 35 -0.18 11.15 -12.48
CA SER A 35 -1.27 10.42 -13.11
C SER A 35 -2.45 11.36 -13.37
N THR A 36 -2.99 11.31 -14.58
CA THR A 36 -4.21 12.02 -14.98
C THR A 36 -5.15 11.07 -15.72
N LEU A 37 -6.45 11.36 -15.75
CA LEU A 37 -7.39 10.56 -16.51
C LEU A 37 -7.12 10.67 -18.03
N ASN A 38 -7.29 9.55 -18.75
CA ASN A 38 -7.32 9.56 -20.20
C ASN A 38 -8.58 10.31 -20.71
N SER A 39 -8.62 10.62 -22.01
CA SER A 39 -9.74 11.35 -22.63
C SER A 39 -11.11 10.63 -22.50
N LYS A 40 -11.11 9.32 -22.30
CA LYS A 40 -12.32 8.50 -22.08
C LYS A 40 -12.71 8.41 -20.61
N ARG A 41 -11.87 8.93 -19.68
CA ARG A 41 -12.08 8.88 -18.22
C ARG A 41 -12.16 7.46 -17.65
N THR A 42 -11.54 6.49 -18.31
CA THR A 42 -11.61 5.06 -17.94
C THR A 42 -10.33 4.53 -17.31
N GLU A 43 -9.21 5.23 -17.46
CA GLU A 43 -7.90 4.83 -16.99
C GLU A 43 -7.08 6.05 -16.55
N PHE A 44 -6.24 5.89 -15.53
CA PHE A 44 -5.20 6.85 -15.23
C PHE A 44 -3.98 6.61 -16.10
N VAL A 45 -3.44 7.68 -16.67
CA VAL A 45 -2.23 7.65 -17.50
C VAL A 45 -1.15 8.47 -16.81
N THR A 46 0.00 7.86 -16.59
CA THR A 46 1.14 8.46 -15.90
C THR A 46 2.06 9.18 -16.89
N ALA A 47 2.72 10.21 -16.42
CA ALA A 47 3.81 10.88 -17.14
C ALA A 47 4.88 11.35 -16.15
N LEU A 48 6.13 11.47 -16.62
CA LEU A 48 7.22 12.00 -15.81
C LEU A 48 7.27 13.52 -15.93
N TRP A 49 7.49 14.16 -14.78
CA TRP A 49 7.61 15.61 -14.65
C TRP A 49 8.87 15.96 -13.86
N GLU A 50 9.60 16.95 -14.37
CA GLU A 50 10.77 17.52 -13.70
C GLU A 50 10.35 18.70 -12.84
N LEU A 51 10.83 18.70 -11.61
CA LEU A 51 10.57 19.72 -10.60
C LEU A 51 11.77 20.65 -10.51
N ASP A 52 11.54 21.92 -10.19
CA ASP A 52 12.63 22.83 -9.81
C ASP A 52 13.08 22.51 -8.38
N PRO A 53 14.33 22.03 -8.17
CA PRO A 53 14.83 21.70 -6.83
C PRO A 53 14.83 22.86 -5.84
N ALA A 54 14.78 24.11 -6.36
CA ALA A 54 14.71 25.32 -5.52
C ALA A 54 13.27 25.79 -5.25
N GLY A 55 12.25 25.12 -5.80
CA GLY A 55 10.84 25.44 -5.61
C GLY A 55 10.38 26.78 -6.21
N ARG A 56 11.10 27.35 -7.17
CA ARG A 56 10.81 28.67 -7.75
C ARG A 56 10.05 28.63 -9.08
N GLN A 57 10.11 27.50 -9.78
CA GLN A 57 9.51 27.32 -11.10
C GLN A 57 8.49 26.18 -11.06
N PRO A 58 7.40 26.25 -11.86
CA PRO A 58 6.44 25.16 -11.96
C PRO A 58 7.08 23.92 -12.60
N ALA A 59 6.52 22.74 -12.26
CA ALA A 59 6.92 21.47 -12.84
C ALA A 59 6.83 21.46 -14.36
N ARG A 60 7.78 20.80 -15.01
CA ARG A 60 7.86 20.65 -16.47
C ARG A 60 7.65 19.20 -16.88
N ARG A 61 6.65 18.93 -17.73
CA ARG A 61 6.41 17.58 -18.25
C ARG A 61 7.57 17.12 -19.13
N LEU A 62 8.15 15.94 -18.83
CA LEU A 62 9.25 15.34 -19.57
C LEU A 62 8.76 14.38 -20.65
N THR A 63 7.77 13.56 -20.34
CA THR A 63 7.34 12.46 -21.21
C THR A 63 5.88 12.60 -21.64
N ARG A 64 5.49 11.99 -22.77
CA ARG A 64 4.16 12.10 -23.37
C ARG A 64 3.64 10.79 -23.95
N GLY A 65 4.04 9.64 -23.39
CA GLY A 65 3.54 8.32 -23.81
C GLY A 65 2.03 8.20 -23.62
N LEU A 66 1.38 7.51 -24.56
CA LEU A 66 -0.09 7.35 -24.56
C LEU A 66 -0.57 6.32 -23.54
N LYS A 67 0.31 5.39 -23.12
CA LYS A 67 -0.01 4.29 -22.19
C LYS A 67 0.60 4.47 -20.80
N GLY A 68 1.30 5.57 -20.58
CA GLY A 68 1.93 5.93 -19.33
C GLY A 68 3.42 5.65 -19.25
N GLU A 69 4.09 6.44 -18.45
CA GLU A 69 5.49 6.29 -18.06
C GLU A 69 5.59 6.42 -16.53
N SER A 70 6.39 5.56 -15.90
CA SER A 70 6.47 5.46 -14.44
C SER A 70 7.84 4.99 -13.95
N ALA A 71 8.01 4.91 -12.63
CA ALA A 71 9.19 4.41 -11.95
C ALA A 71 10.49 5.11 -12.41
N PRO A 72 10.61 6.46 -12.29
CA PRO A 72 11.82 7.16 -12.66
C PRO A 72 13.00 6.77 -11.77
N VAL A 73 14.17 6.53 -12.38
CA VAL A 73 15.45 6.27 -11.70
C VAL A 73 16.53 7.07 -12.41
N PHE A 74 17.45 7.69 -11.67
CA PHE A 74 18.60 8.38 -12.26
C PHE A 74 19.79 7.44 -12.41
N THR A 75 20.48 7.51 -13.55
CA THR A 75 21.82 6.93 -13.73
C THR A 75 22.89 7.81 -13.06
N ALA A 76 24.09 7.27 -12.87
CA ALA A 76 25.23 8.05 -12.38
C ALA A 76 25.52 9.30 -13.24
N GLY A 77 25.26 9.23 -14.54
CA GLY A 77 25.42 10.33 -15.49
C GLY A 77 24.26 11.34 -15.53
N GLY A 78 23.21 11.14 -14.71
CA GLY A 78 22.06 12.03 -14.64
C GLY A 78 20.97 11.80 -15.71
N ASP A 79 21.05 10.73 -16.50
CA ASP A 79 19.95 10.33 -17.38
C ASP A 79 18.79 9.75 -16.56
N VAL A 80 17.56 9.86 -17.07
CA VAL A 80 16.38 9.30 -16.41
C VAL A 80 16.01 7.97 -17.08
N LEU A 81 16.07 6.89 -16.31
CA LEU A 81 15.48 5.60 -16.67
C LEU A 81 14.02 5.57 -16.24
N PHE A 82 13.17 4.90 -16.98
CA PHE A 82 11.75 4.76 -16.65
C PHE A 82 11.10 3.57 -17.35
N LEU A 83 10.00 3.09 -16.83
CA LEU A 83 9.19 2.05 -17.44
C LEU A 83 8.13 2.68 -18.35
N ALA A 84 7.94 2.12 -19.53
CA ALA A 84 6.90 2.54 -20.46
C ALA A 84 6.36 1.39 -21.31
N VAL A 85 5.05 1.44 -21.58
CA VAL A 85 4.38 0.63 -22.59
C VAL A 85 4.26 1.49 -23.84
N ARG A 86 4.94 1.11 -24.93
CA ARG A 86 4.84 1.81 -26.21
C ARG A 86 4.26 0.87 -27.27
N PRO A 87 3.00 1.09 -27.71
CA PRO A 87 2.39 0.29 -28.76
C PRO A 87 3.24 0.25 -30.04
N THR A 88 3.21 -0.88 -30.72
CA THR A 88 3.81 -1.10 -32.03
C THR A 88 2.72 -1.39 -33.04
N ASP A 89 3.07 -1.46 -34.34
CA ASP A 89 2.12 -1.80 -35.40
C ASP A 89 1.52 -3.21 -35.21
N ASP A 90 2.24 -4.10 -34.53
CA ASP A 90 1.87 -5.51 -34.32
C ASP A 90 1.21 -5.78 -32.96
N ASP A 91 1.36 -4.89 -31.95
CA ASP A 91 0.81 -5.09 -30.61
C ASP A 91 0.43 -3.75 -29.93
N ASP A 92 -0.86 -3.59 -29.68
CA ASP A 92 -1.41 -2.40 -28.99
C ASP A 92 -1.04 -2.32 -27.49
N LYS A 93 -0.67 -3.46 -26.89
CA LYS A 93 -0.32 -3.58 -25.47
C LYS A 93 0.90 -4.50 -25.27
N PRO A 94 2.07 -4.13 -25.80
CA PRO A 94 3.28 -4.88 -25.52
C PRO A 94 3.60 -4.81 -24.02
N PRO A 95 4.41 -5.72 -23.49
CA PRO A 95 4.93 -5.62 -22.14
C PRO A 95 5.70 -4.32 -21.91
N ALA A 96 5.76 -3.84 -20.66
CA ALA A 96 6.54 -2.66 -20.31
C ALA A 96 8.03 -2.90 -20.58
N ALA A 97 8.70 -1.91 -21.14
CA ALA A 97 10.15 -1.90 -21.39
C ALA A 97 10.83 -0.82 -20.55
N LEU A 98 12.13 -0.98 -20.33
CA LEU A 98 12.99 0.04 -19.72
C LEU A 98 13.48 1.02 -20.79
N TRP A 99 13.27 2.30 -20.56
CA TRP A 99 13.65 3.42 -21.45
C TRP A 99 14.62 4.35 -20.75
N ARG A 100 15.49 5.02 -21.54
CA ARG A 100 16.46 6.03 -21.08
C ARG A 100 16.18 7.36 -21.76
N LEU A 101 15.97 8.41 -20.98
CA LEU A 101 15.90 9.80 -21.43
C LEU A 101 17.21 10.49 -21.10
N PRO A 102 18.00 10.94 -22.10
CA PRO A 102 19.29 11.56 -21.87
C PRO A 102 19.20 12.86 -21.04
N ALA A 103 20.17 13.08 -20.15
CA ALA A 103 20.25 14.26 -19.27
C ALA A 103 20.30 15.59 -20.05
N LEU A 104 20.99 15.60 -21.18
CA LEU A 104 21.14 16.77 -22.03
C LEU A 104 19.95 17.01 -22.98
N GLY A 105 18.88 16.24 -22.84
CA GLY A 105 17.72 16.27 -23.71
C GLY A 105 17.86 15.37 -24.93
N GLY A 106 16.80 15.27 -25.72
CA GLY A 106 16.70 14.38 -26.87
C GLY A 106 15.52 13.43 -26.75
N GLU A 107 15.47 12.42 -27.62
CA GLU A 107 14.43 11.39 -27.55
C GLU A 107 14.83 10.26 -26.60
N ALA A 108 13.85 9.74 -25.89
CA ALA A 108 14.06 8.55 -25.09
C ALA A 108 14.25 7.32 -26.01
N HIS A 109 15.19 6.45 -25.65
CA HIS A 109 15.46 5.20 -26.37
C HIS A 109 15.31 3.99 -25.44
N GLU A 110 14.97 2.86 -26.04
CA GLU A 110 14.78 1.59 -25.33
C GLU A 110 16.13 1.02 -24.91
N MET A 111 16.22 0.64 -23.62
CA MET A 111 17.39 -0.01 -23.03
C MET A 111 17.23 -1.52 -22.92
N LEU A 112 16.03 -1.96 -22.50
CA LEU A 112 15.73 -3.37 -22.30
C LEU A 112 14.26 -3.63 -22.58
N ALA A 113 13.97 -4.50 -23.54
CA ALA A 113 12.63 -5.04 -23.79
C ALA A 113 12.68 -6.57 -23.75
N LEU A 114 11.95 -7.16 -22.83
CA LEU A 114 11.87 -8.61 -22.63
C LEU A 114 10.45 -9.11 -22.89
N PRO A 115 10.29 -10.37 -23.33
CA PRO A 115 8.97 -10.90 -23.69
C PRO A 115 7.97 -10.93 -22.54
N GLY A 116 8.46 -11.02 -21.29
CA GLY A 116 7.65 -10.93 -20.08
C GLY A 116 7.48 -9.51 -19.52
N GLY A 117 8.17 -8.54 -20.11
CA GLY A 117 8.24 -7.16 -19.64
C GLY A 117 9.36 -6.90 -18.64
N VAL A 118 9.47 -5.65 -18.20
CA VAL A 118 10.36 -5.19 -17.12
C VAL A 118 9.49 -4.63 -16.02
N SER A 119 9.71 -5.04 -14.75
CA SER A 119 8.89 -4.65 -13.61
C SER A 119 9.53 -3.58 -12.74
N SER A 120 10.86 -3.54 -12.65
CA SER A 120 11.59 -2.51 -11.90
C SER A 120 13.03 -2.39 -12.40
N ALA A 121 13.72 -1.31 -12.05
CA ALA A 121 15.14 -1.11 -12.32
C ALA A 121 15.80 -0.31 -11.20
N VAL A 122 17.07 -0.62 -10.90
CA VAL A 122 17.93 0.11 -9.99
C VAL A 122 19.24 0.41 -10.70
N SER A 123 19.74 1.65 -10.61
CA SER A 123 20.99 2.07 -11.21
C SER A 123 22.06 2.32 -10.15
N ALA A 124 23.29 1.90 -10.40
CA ALA A 124 24.44 2.19 -9.55
C ALA A 124 24.66 3.69 -9.45
N ARG A 125 24.96 4.20 -8.25
CA ARG A 125 25.12 5.64 -8.02
C ARG A 125 26.41 6.22 -8.57
N GLY A 126 27.46 5.40 -8.70
CA GLY A 126 28.80 5.82 -9.13
C GLY A 126 29.25 5.21 -10.47
N ALA A 127 28.43 4.38 -11.11
CA ALA A 127 28.73 3.73 -12.39
C ALA A 127 27.52 3.72 -13.30
N ASP A 128 27.71 3.71 -14.62
CA ASP A 128 26.63 3.59 -15.60
C ASP A 128 26.25 2.09 -15.75
N ILE A 129 25.74 1.53 -14.67
CA ILE A 129 25.30 0.14 -14.52
C ILE A 129 23.88 0.12 -13.99
N THR A 130 23.03 -0.64 -14.66
CA THR A 130 21.63 -0.81 -14.31
C THR A 130 21.29 -2.29 -14.15
N VAL A 131 20.56 -2.65 -13.11
CA VAL A 131 19.97 -3.96 -12.94
C VAL A 131 18.45 -3.82 -12.97
N ALA A 132 17.81 -4.67 -13.76
CA ALA A 132 16.36 -4.68 -13.94
C ALA A 132 15.75 -6.02 -13.53
N ALA A 133 14.58 -5.99 -12.94
CA ALA A 133 13.78 -7.18 -12.67
C ALA A 133 12.83 -7.45 -13.86
N ALA A 134 12.82 -8.70 -14.32
CA ALA A 134 11.95 -9.12 -15.43
C ALA A 134 11.63 -10.62 -15.33
N PRO A 135 10.39 -11.04 -15.68
CA PRO A 135 9.99 -12.44 -15.58
C PRO A 135 10.40 -13.28 -16.80
N LEU A 136 10.88 -14.50 -16.54
CA LEU A 136 11.08 -15.55 -17.53
C LEU A 136 10.28 -16.81 -17.21
N LEU A 137 9.89 -17.55 -18.23
CA LEU A 137 9.29 -18.87 -18.07
C LEU A 137 10.36 -19.88 -17.60
N PRO A 138 10.11 -20.70 -16.56
CA PRO A 138 11.13 -21.59 -15.99
C PRO A 138 11.61 -22.67 -16.94
N SER A 139 10.86 -22.97 -18.01
CA SER A 139 11.26 -23.91 -19.07
C SER A 139 12.06 -23.26 -20.19
N ALA A 140 12.24 -21.92 -20.17
CA ALA A 140 13.05 -21.21 -21.12
C ALA A 140 14.53 -21.21 -20.70
N GLY A 141 15.40 -21.63 -21.59
CA GLY A 141 16.85 -21.59 -21.34
C GLY A 141 17.47 -20.20 -21.49
N ASP A 142 16.79 -19.33 -22.24
CA ASP A 142 17.20 -17.94 -22.53
C ASP A 142 15.98 -17.09 -22.94
N VAL A 143 16.24 -15.81 -23.21
CA VAL A 143 15.21 -14.82 -23.60
C VAL A 143 14.52 -15.18 -24.93
N GLU A 144 15.25 -15.77 -25.89
CA GLU A 144 14.66 -16.14 -27.17
C GLU A 144 13.76 -17.36 -27.04
N ALA A 145 14.16 -18.36 -26.25
CA ALA A 145 13.31 -19.50 -25.91
C ALA A 145 12.04 -19.05 -25.16
N ASP A 146 12.16 -18.06 -24.25
CA ASP A 146 11.01 -17.46 -23.55
C ASP A 146 10.03 -16.80 -24.54
N ARG A 147 10.55 -16.05 -25.51
CA ARG A 147 9.74 -15.42 -26.57
C ARG A 147 8.94 -16.45 -27.36
N VAL A 148 9.60 -17.54 -27.77
CA VAL A 148 8.96 -18.62 -28.52
C VAL A 148 7.88 -19.30 -27.68
N LEU A 149 8.17 -19.63 -26.42
CA LEU A 149 7.22 -20.29 -25.52
C LEU A 149 6.01 -19.42 -25.21
N ARG A 150 6.22 -18.13 -24.92
CA ARG A 150 5.09 -17.18 -24.71
C ARG A 150 4.22 -17.07 -25.94
N LYS A 151 4.80 -17.00 -27.13
CA LYS A 151 4.07 -17.03 -28.40
C LYS A 151 3.27 -18.32 -28.56
N GLN A 152 3.87 -19.48 -28.29
CA GLN A 152 3.18 -20.77 -28.35
C GLN A 152 2.02 -20.83 -27.35
N ARG A 153 2.20 -20.38 -26.10
CA ARG A 153 1.12 -20.29 -25.11
C ARG A 153 -0.03 -19.40 -25.60
N LYS A 154 0.29 -18.22 -26.15
CA LYS A 154 -0.70 -17.28 -26.70
C LYS A 154 -1.47 -17.88 -27.88
N ASP A 155 -0.76 -18.46 -28.85
CA ASP A 155 -1.35 -19.04 -30.07
C ASP A 155 -2.25 -20.24 -29.75
N ASN A 156 -1.85 -21.08 -28.79
CA ASN A 156 -2.62 -22.26 -28.34
C ASN A 156 -3.62 -21.94 -27.22
N LYS A 157 -3.75 -20.67 -26.79
CA LYS A 157 -4.64 -20.21 -25.72
C LYS A 157 -4.42 -20.97 -24.40
N VAL A 158 -3.19 -21.32 -24.07
CA VAL A 158 -2.81 -21.99 -22.82
C VAL A 158 -2.64 -20.96 -21.71
N SER A 159 -3.57 -20.96 -20.75
CA SER A 159 -3.49 -20.17 -19.52
C SER A 159 -3.17 -21.00 -18.27
N ALA A 160 -3.15 -22.34 -18.39
CA ALA A 160 -2.89 -23.23 -17.28
C ALA A 160 -1.50 -23.02 -16.66
N ILE A 161 -1.42 -23.12 -15.33
CA ILE A 161 -0.20 -23.03 -14.53
C ILE A 161 -0.11 -24.30 -13.68
N LEU A 162 1.06 -24.93 -13.64
CA LEU A 162 1.33 -26.07 -12.77
C LEU A 162 2.15 -25.59 -11.58
N HIS A 163 1.53 -25.54 -10.41
CA HIS A 163 2.19 -25.21 -9.17
C HIS A 163 2.71 -26.46 -8.46
N THR A 164 3.89 -26.35 -7.86
CA THR A 164 4.51 -27.37 -7.01
C THR A 164 4.75 -26.88 -5.58
N GLY A 165 4.33 -25.65 -5.26
CA GLY A 165 4.50 -25.00 -3.96
C GLY A 165 3.42 -23.97 -3.72
N TYR A 166 3.47 -23.32 -2.58
CA TYR A 166 2.57 -22.27 -2.14
C TYR A 166 3.36 -20.95 -1.98
N PRO A 167 2.76 -19.78 -2.19
CA PRO A 167 1.39 -19.52 -2.66
C PRO A 167 1.22 -19.68 -4.18
N VAL A 168 -0.03 -19.76 -4.65
CA VAL A 168 -0.38 -19.82 -6.10
C VAL A 168 -0.92 -18.50 -6.62
N ARG A 169 -1.28 -17.61 -5.72
CA ARG A 169 -1.84 -16.29 -5.96
C ARG A 169 -1.28 -15.30 -4.96
N ARG A 170 -1.27 -14.04 -5.34
CA ARG A 170 -0.87 -12.96 -4.45
C ARG A 170 -1.68 -11.72 -4.75
N TRP A 171 -2.32 -11.17 -3.73
CA TRP A 171 -3.08 -9.93 -3.77
C TRP A 171 -4.19 -9.91 -4.84
N ASP A 172 -3.85 -9.69 -6.10
CA ASP A 172 -4.78 -9.54 -7.24
C ASP A 172 -4.37 -10.31 -8.49
N HIS A 173 -3.29 -11.09 -8.43
CA HIS A 173 -2.75 -11.80 -9.58
C HIS A 173 -2.31 -13.23 -9.27
N ASP A 174 -2.34 -14.06 -10.31
CA ASP A 174 -1.80 -15.40 -10.25
C ASP A 174 -0.26 -15.36 -10.23
N LEU A 175 0.38 -16.21 -9.42
CA LEU A 175 1.82 -16.37 -9.38
C LEU A 175 2.26 -17.40 -10.43
N GLY A 176 3.09 -16.98 -11.38
CA GLY A 176 3.55 -17.83 -12.49
C GLY A 176 2.66 -17.72 -13.75
N PRO A 177 3.00 -18.50 -14.79
CA PRO A 177 4.04 -19.54 -14.81
C PRO A 177 5.47 -19.01 -14.80
N ASP A 178 5.68 -17.72 -15.06
CA ASP A 178 6.98 -17.10 -15.08
C ASP A 178 7.52 -16.80 -13.66
N GLN A 179 8.83 -16.64 -13.60
CA GLN A 179 9.57 -16.36 -12.37
C GLN A 179 10.34 -15.06 -12.55
N PRO A 180 10.37 -14.15 -11.57
CA PRO A 180 11.20 -12.95 -11.64
C PRO A 180 12.69 -13.29 -11.64
N HIS A 181 13.44 -12.61 -12.52
CA HIS A 181 14.90 -12.67 -12.64
C HIS A 181 15.48 -11.27 -12.54
N LEU A 182 16.76 -11.13 -12.19
CA LEU A 182 17.52 -9.89 -12.23
C LEU A 182 18.44 -9.89 -13.46
N PHE A 183 18.37 -8.84 -14.26
CA PHE A 183 19.15 -8.68 -15.48
C PHE A 183 20.16 -7.54 -15.35
N ASP A 184 21.39 -7.80 -15.74
CA ASP A 184 22.39 -6.77 -16.09
C ASP A 184 21.96 -6.15 -17.43
N VAL A 185 21.50 -4.92 -17.41
CA VAL A 185 20.91 -4.25 -18.58
C VAL A 185 21.98 -4.00 -19.66
N GLU A 186 23.15 -3.51 -19.28
CA GLU A 186 24.24 -3.18 -20.19
C GLU A 186 24.86 -4.43 -20.84
N ALA A 187 24.96 -5.53 -20.09
CA ALA A 187 25.48 -6.79 -20.59
C ALA A 187 24.40 -7.65 -21.26
N GLY A 188 23.11 -7.31 -21.13
CA GLY A 188 21.98 -8.11 -21.62
C GLY A 188 21.93 -9.52 -21.00
N ARG A 189 22.32 -9.66 -19.72
CA ARG A 189 22.55 -10.96 -19.10
C ARG A 189 21.70 -11.17 -17.86
N ASP A 190 21.10 -12.37 -17.75
CA ASP A 190 20.47 -12.87 -16.51
C ASP A 190 21.53 -13.12 -15.44
N LEU A 191 21.35 -12.50 -14.26
CA LEU A 191 22.21 -12.64 -13.08
C LEU A 191 21.72 -13.76 -12.14
N THR A 192 20.53 -14.28 -12.33
CA THR A 192 19.82 -15.12 -11.35
C THR A 192 19.24 -16.39 -11.98
N ALA A 193 20.10 -17.18 -12.60
CA ALA A 193 19.67 -18.44 -13.20
C ALA A 193 18.85 -19.31 -12.20
N ALA A 194 17.67 -19.78 -12.66
CA ALA A 194 16.75 -20.62 -11.91
C ALA A 194 16.40 -20.11 -10.50
N PRO A 195 15.86 -18.89 -10.33
CA PRO A 195 15.55 -18.33 -9.03
C PRO A 195 14.35 -18.99 -8.35
N GLY A 196 13.48 -19.64 -9.11
CA GLY A 196 12.21 -20.17 -8.60
C GLY A 196 11.32 -19.04 -8.09
N ILE A 197 10.81 -19.18 -6.87
CA ILE A 197 9.98 -18.15 -6.21
C ILE A 197 10.80 -17.09 -5.46
N ALA A 198 12.12 -17.22 -5.46
CA ALA A 198 12.98 -16.47 -4.52
C ALA A 198 12.95 -14.96 -4.71
N LEU A 199 12.66 -14.49 -5.92
CA LEU A 199 12.57 -13.07 -6.25
C LEU A 199 11.12 -12.55 -6.36
N GLN A 200 10.13 -13.33 -6.00
CA GLN A 200 8.75 -12.86 -5.91
C GLN A 200 8.63 -11.82 -4.79
N GLU A 201 8.20 -10.61 -5.14
CA GLU A 201 8.10 -9.45 -4.23
C GLU A 201 9.42 -9.05 -3.56
N SER A 202 10.55 -9.45 -4.14
CA SER A 202 11.88 -9.10 -3.64
C SER A 202 12.20 -7.64 -3.88
N THR A 203 12.88 -7.04 -2.91
CA THR A 203 13.58 -5.76 -3.05
C THR A 203 15.07 -6.00 -3.27
N PHE A 204 15.71 -5.13 -4.06
CA PHE A 204 17.15 -5.24 -4.32
C PHE A 204 17.79 -3.87 -4.49
N ASP A 205 19.09 -3.80 -4.26
CA ASP A 205 19.91 -2.61 -4.48
C ASP A 205 21.23 -2.98 -5.15
N VAL A 206 21.83 -2.02 -5.84
CA VAL A 206 23.07 -2.19 -6.63
C VAL A 206 24.20 -1.43 -5.95
N SER A 207 25.37 -2.08 -5.80
CA SER A 207 26.55 -1.40 -5.24
C SER A 207 26.91 -0.14 -6.04
N PRO A 208 27.45 0.92 -5.40
CA PRO A 208 27.75 2.18 -6.07
C PRO A 208 28.66 2.04 -7.29
N ASP A 209 29.58 1.09 -7.25
CA ASP A 209 30.49 0.75 -8.38
C ASP A 209 29.89 -0.22 -9.40
N GLY A 210 28.67 -0.73 -9.16
CA GLY A 210 27.99 -1.69 -10.02
C GLY A 210 28.57 -3.11 -9.99
N SER A 211 29.44 -3.44 -9.02
CA SER A 211 30.13 -4.74 -8.99
C SER A 211 29.27 -5.88 -8.47
N PHE A 212 28.26 -5.60 -7.63
CA PHE A 212 27.35 -6.60 -7.07
C PHE A 212 25.95 -6.01 -6.80
N VAL A 213 25.00 -6.93 -6.60
CA VAL A 213 23.62 -6.66 -6.16
C VAL A 213 23.41 -7.29 -4.80
N VAL A 214 22.64 -6.64 -3.93
CA VAL A 214 22.05 -7.26 -2.75
C VAL A 214 20.54 -7.35 -2.96
N ALA A 215 19.96 -8.52 -2.70
CA ALA A 215 18.52 -8.74 -2.85
C ALA A 215 17.96 -9.50 -1.64
N SER A 216 16.71 -9.21 -1.27
CA SER A 216 15.95 -10.12 -0.44
C SER A 216 15.67 -11.40 -1.26
N TRP A 217 15.85 -12.54 -0.64
CA TRP A 217 15.82 -13.83 -1.32
C TRP A 217 14.97 -14.82 -0.54
N ARG A 218 13.81 -15.12 -1.08
CA ARG A 218 12.86 -16.01 -0.43
C ARG A 218 13.35 -17.47 -0.47
N VAL A 219 13.37 -18.10 0.68
CA VAL A 219 13.71 -19.52 0.84
C VAL A 219 12.52 -20.28 1.44
N PRO A 220 12.31 -21.56 1.05
CA PRO A 220 11.26 -22.38 1.63
C PRO A 220 11.44 -22.59 3.12
N ALA A 221 10.34 -22.69 3.85
CA ALA A 221 10.28 -23.02 5.26
C ALA A 221 9.23 -24.14 5.50
N PRO A 222 9.26 -24.85 6.64
CA PRO A 222 8.29 -25.89 6.95
C PRO A 222 6.83 -25.38 6.94
N GLY A 223 5.88 -26.27 6.65
CA GLY A 223 4.45 -25.93 6.67
C GLY A 223 3.99 -25.10 5.47
N ALA A 224 4.59 -25.29 4.29
CA ALA A 224 4.33 -24.49 3.08
C ALA A 224 4.62 -22.99 3.26
N ALA A 225 5.39 -22.63 4.26
CA ALA A 225 5.85 -21.27 4.51
C ALA A 225 7.10 -20.92 3.69
N SER A 226 7.43 -19.66 3.68
CA SER A 226 8.71 -19.13 3.20
C SER A 226 9.18 -18.04 4.15
N ARG A 227 10.46 -17.71 4.07
CA ARG A 227 11.09 -16.57 4.74
C ARG A 227 12.10 -15.93 3.81
N SER A 228 12.42 -14.67 4.05
CA SER A 228 13.39 -13.93 3.26
C SER A 228 14.75 -13.86 3.95
N THR A 229 15.80 -14.13 3.17
CA THR A 229 17.21 -13.94 3.54
C THR A 229 17.81 -12.83 2.69
N LEU A 230 19.00 -12.33 2.99
CA LEU A 230 19.71 -11.43 2.09
C LEU A 230 20.83 -12.16 1.35
N VAL A 231 20.87 -12.00 0.03
CA VAL A 231 21.92 -12.53 -0.82
C VAL A 231 22.68 -11.44 -1.52
N ARG A 232 24.00 -11.63 -1.67
CA ARG A 232 24.86 -10.85 -2.54
C ARG A 232 25.07 -11.64 -3.84
N ILE A 233 24.88 -10.98 -4.97
CA ILE A 233 25.03 -11.53 -6.32
C ILE A 233 26.18 -10.78 -6.99
N ASP A 234 27.27 -11.46 -7.32
CA ASP A 234 28.38 -10.88 -8.09
C ASP A 234 27.92 -10.62 -9.53
N ARG A 235 27.99 -9.37 -9.98
CA ARG A 235 27.49 -8.98 -11.31
C ARG A 235 28.27 -9.65 -12.44
N THR A 236 29.57 -9.93 -12.28
CA THR A 236 30.42 -10.50 -13.32
C THR A 236 30.17 -11.99 -13.50
N THR A 237 30.00 -12.72 -12.42
CA THR A 237 29.92 -14.19 -12.43
C THR A 237 28.51 -14.71 -12.25
N GLY A 238 27.58 -13.94 -11.71
CA GLY A 238 26.25 -14.38 -11.23
C GLY A 238 26.33 -15.23 -9.97
N THR A 239 27.51 -15.31 -9.33
CA THR A 239 27.70 -16.09 -8.09
C THR A 239 26.89 -15.45 -6.97
N ARG A 240 26.02 -16.26 -6.34
CA ARG A 240 25.15 -15.86 -5.24
C ARG A 240 25.69 -16.38 -3.91
N THR A 241 25.77 -15.50 -2.91
CA THR A 241 26.19 -15.82 -1.54
C THR A 241 25.18 -15.24 -0.55
N THR A 242 24.66 -16.08 0.36
CA THR A 242 23.84 -15.57 1.47
C THR A 242 24.72 -14.77 2.43
N ILE A 243 24.34 -13.54 2.72
CA ILE A 243 25.09 -12.61 3.57
C ILE A 243 24.40 -12.34 4.91
N ALA A 244 23.08 -12.56 4.98
CA ALA A 244 22.33 -12.52 6.23
C ALA A 244 21.18 -13.52 6.17
N ASP A 245 20.94 -14.21 7.27
CA ASP A 245 19.89 -15.22 7.43
C ASP A 245 19.43 -15.25 8.89
N ASP A 246 18.11 -15.31 9.10
CA ASP A 246 17.49 -15.54 10.40
C ASP A 246 16.32 -16.52 10.25
N PRO A 247 16.39 -17.71 10.88
CA PRO A 247 15.31 -18.70 10.79
C PRO A 247 13.97 -18.24 11.38
N LEU A 248 13.95 -17.20 12.20
CA LEU A 248 12.77 -16.70 12.93
C LEU A 248 12.28 -15.33 12.42
N ALA A 249 12.84 -14.87 11.30
CA ALA A 249 12.49 -13.55 10.76
C ALA A 249 12.58 -13.50 9.23
N ASP A 250 11.93 -12.51 8.65
CA ASP A 250 12.13 -12.06 7.28
C ASP A 250 13.10 -10.89 7.25
N LEU A 251 14.08 -10.91 6.33
CA LEU A 251 15.05 -9.84 6.11
C LEU A 251 14.72 -9.15 4.78
N GLU A 252 14.37 -7.86 4.85
CA GLU A 252 13.80 -7.12 3.73
C GLU A 252 14.42 -5.72 3.59
N LEU A 253 14.10 -5.03 2.49
CA LEU A 253 14.51 -3.65 2.21
C LEU A 253 16.03 -3.41 2.32
N PRO A 254 16.89 -4.23 1.66
CA PRO A 254 18.32 -4.00 1.67
C PRO A 254 18.66 -2.69 0.94
N VAL A 255 19.48 -1.84 1.59
CA VAL A 255 19.96 -0.57 1.03
C VAL A 255 21.46 -0.44 1.27
N ILE A 256 22.22 -0.38 0.19
CA ILE A 256 23.69 -0.27 0.23
C ILE A 256 24.09 1.19 0.48
N ALA A 257 25.04 1.42 1.38
CA ALA A 257 25.57 2.75 1.62
C ALA A 257 26.14 3.38 0.34
N PRO A 258 26.00 4.70 0.13
CA PRO A 258 26.49 5.40 -1.07
C PRO A 258 27.99 5.24 -1.34
N ASP A 259 28.80 4.95 -0.33
CA ASP A 259 30.23 4.67 -0.42
C ASP A 259 30.56 3.17 -0.60
N GLY A 260 29.54 2.30 -0.59
CA GLY A 260 29.68 0.84 -0.73
C GLY A 260 30.23 0.13 0.51
N SER A 261 30.36 0.80 1.64
CA SER A 261 30.99 0.24 2.84
C SER A 261 30.07 -0.65 3.69
N ALA A 262 28.76 -0.43 3.60
CA ALA A 262 27.79 -0.99 4.50
C ALA A 262 26.43 -1.31 3.84
N LEU A 263 25.61 -2.06 4.55
CA LEU A 263 24.24 -2.41 4.21
C LEU A 263 23.32 -2.12 5.39
N ALA A 264 22.21 -1.46 5.14
CA ALA A 264 21.08 -1.39 6.07
C ALA A 264 19.92 -2.23 5.52
N PHE A 265 19.08 -2.77 6.39
CA PHE A 265 17.92 -3.58 6.05
C PHE A 265 16.95 -3.66 7.23
N THR A 266 15.74 -4.14 6.98
CA THR A 266 14.76 -4.42 8.03
C THR A 266 14.73 -5.90 8.37
N ARG A 267 14.42 -6.19 9.64
CA ARG A 267 14.19 -7.53 10.15
C ARG A 267 12.80 -7.58 10.77
N GLU A 268 11.92 -8.40 10.19
CA GLU A 268 10.58 -8.67 10.71
C GLU A 268 10.55 -10.03 11.39
N THR A 269 10.40 -10.04 12.72
CA THR A 269 10.27 -11.30 13.46
C THR A 269 8.95 -11.99 13.12
N HIS A 270 8.97 -13.30 12.96
CA HIS A 270 7.76 -14.06 12.74
C HIS A 270 6.82 -13.95 13.93
N SER A 271 5.58 -13.58 13.67
CA SER A 271 4.51 -13.59 14.65
C SER A 271 4.18 -15.01 15.13
N THR A 272 3.59 -15.10 16.32
CA THR A 272 3.01 -16.32 16.88
C THR A 272 1.58 -16.05 17.35
N ALA A 273 0.87 -17.05 17.83
CA ALA A 273 -0.47 -16.85 18.41
C ALA A 273 -0.48 -15.86 19.61
N ASP A 274 0.62 -15.83 20.37
CA ASP A 274 0.71 -15.06 21.62
C ASP A 274 1.53 -13.76 21.48
N THR A 275 2.27 -13.61 20.38
CA THR A 275 3.22 -12.50 20.22
C THR A 275 3.15 -11.93 18.81
N PRO A 276 2.84 -10.64 18.65
CA PRO A 276 2.92 -9.98 17.36
C PRO A 276 4.37 -9.94 16.83
N GLY A 277 4.53 -9.93 15.51
CA GLY A 277 5.79 -9.63 14.87
C GLY A 277 6.30 -8.24 15.26
N ARG A 278 7.58 -8.00 15.05
CA ARG A 278 8.22 -6.70 15.26
C ARG A 278 9.17 -6.42 14.10
N ILE A 279 9.08 -5.22 13.54
CA ILE A 279 10.03 -4.76 12.52
C ILE A 279 11.11 -3.91 13.19
N THR A 280 12.37 -4.30 12.98
CA THR A 280 13.54 -3.60 13.51
C THR A 280 14.51 -3.22 12.39
N LEU A 281 15.31 -2.18 12.62
CA LEU A 281 16.35 -1.74 11.70
C LEU A 281 17.64 -2.50 11.98
N CYS A 282 18.28 -3.00 10.92
CA CYS A 282 19.53 -3.74 11.00
C CYS A 282 20.62 -3.08 10.15
N PHE A 283 21.87 -3.30 10.56
CA PHE A 283 23.05 -2.72 9.95
C PHE A 283 24.19 -3.74 9.89
N MET A 284 24.93 -3.74 8.78
CA MET A 284 26.08 -4.59 8.53
C MET A 284 27.17 -3.84 7.77
N ARG A 285 28.44 -3.94 8.20
CA ARG A 285 29.59 -3.50 7.39
C ARG A 285 30.10 -4.65 6.53
N PHE A 286 30.35 -4.44 5.25
CA PHE A 286 30.81 -5.51 4.35
C PHE A 286 32.18 -6.11 4.73
N HIS A 287 32.98 -5.37 5.51
CA HIS A 287 34.31 -5.84 5.98
C HIS A 287 34.26 -6.65 7.28
N SER A 288 33.13 -6.76 7.94
CA SER A 288 32.99 -7.42 9.27
C SER A 288 32.57 -8.90 9.20
N CYS A 289 32.97 -9.63 8.18
CA CYS A 289 32.72 -11.08 8.04
C CYS A 289 31.23 -11.49 8.08
N GLY A 290 30.31 -10.58 7.70
CA GLY A 290 28.88 -10.87 7.63
C GLY A 290 28.13 -10.78 8.96
N GLU A 291 28.74 -10.25 10.00
CA GLU A 291 28.04 -9.94 11.25
C GLU A 291 27.16 -8.70 11.06
N TRP A 292 25.89 -8.82 11.44
CA TRP A 292 24.94 -7.71 11.45
C TRP A 292 24.41 -7.50 12.87
N VAL A 293 23.93 -6.30 13.14
CA VAL A 293 23.38 -5.90 14.43
C VAL A 293 22.06 -5.18 14.25
N GLU A 294 21.15 -5.32 15.21
CA GLU A 294 19.99 -4.44 15.31
C GLU A 294 20.45 -3.07 15.85
N VAL A 295 19.94 -2.00 15.25
CA VAL A 295 20.20 -0.62 15.67
C VAL A 295 18.92 0.05 16.13
N ALA A 296 19.03 1.11 16.93
CA ALA A 296 17.89 1.84 17.48
C ALA A 296 16.90 0.94 18.28
N THR A 297 17.41 -0.03 19.04
CA THR A 297 16.62 -1.06 19.73
C THR A 297 15.63 -0.51 20.75
N ASP A 298 15.91 0.67 21.33
CA ASP A 298 15.05 1.36 22.29
C ASP A 298 13.97 2.23 21.60
N TRP A 299 14.03 2.35 20.26
CA TRP A 299 13.05 3.11 19.51
C TRP A 299 11.87 2.22 19.12
N ASP A 300 10.74 2.46 19.76
CA ASP A 300 9.55 1.62 19.65
C ASP A 300 8.64 2.06 18.48
N ARG A 301 9.21 2.07 17.27
CA ARG A 301 8.49 2.30 15.99
C ARG A 301 8.98 1.31 14.94
N TRP A 302 8.16 1.05 13.93
CA TRP A 302 8.47 0.16 12.83
C TRP A 302 8.97 0.95 11.63
N PRO A 303 10.22 0.75 11.17
CA PRO A 303 10.69 1.32 9.92
C PRO A 303 9.80 0.88 8.75
N SER A 304 9.22 1.83 8.02
CA SER A 304 8.42 1.59 6.81
C SER A 304 9.21 1.80 5.52
N ALA A 305 10.24 2.66 5.56
CA ALA A 305 11.21 2.84 4.49
C ALA A 305 12.58 3.15 5.09
N VAL A 306 13.62 2.71 4.40
CA VAL A 306 15.02 2.90 4.80
C VAL A 306 15.81 3.40 3.59
N THR A 307 16.64 4.43 3.79
CA THR A 307 17.65 4.89 2.82
C THR A 307 18.84 5.48 3.56
N TRP A 308 19.94 5.77 2.85
CA TRP A 308 21.12 6.41 3.42
C TRP A 308 21.14 7.90 3.13
N ALA A 309 21.62 8.70 4.06
CA ALA A 309 22.10 10.06 3.76
C ALA A 309 23.12 10.01 2.61
N ALA A 310 23.17 11.04 1.78
CA ALA A 310 24.02 11.03 0.57
C ALA A 310 25.53 10.90 0.89
N ASP A 311 25.95 11.27 2.09
CA ASP A 311 27.34 11.17 2.60
C ASP A 311 27.63 9.86 3.34
N ALA A 312 26.69 8.91 3.35
CA ALA A 312 26.77 7.63 4.06
C ALA A 312 26.90 7.73 5.60
N SER A 313 26.65 8.90 6.18
CA SER A 313 26.86 9.12 7.63
C SER A 313 25.74 8.57 8.50
N THR A 314 24.49 8.63 8.03
CA THR A 314 23.30 8.24 8.78
C THR A 314 22.28 7.54 7.89
N LEU A 315 21.38 6.78 8.51
CA LEU A 315 20.20 6.25 7.86
C LEU A 315 19.06 7.27 7.96
N ILE A 316 18.31 7.40 6.88
CA ILE A 316 17.08 8.19 6.82
C ILE A 316 15.94 7.21 6.69
N ILE A 317 14.98 7.28 7.60
CA ILE A 317 13.88 6.32 7.69
C ILE A 317 12.55 7.03 7.87
N THR A 318 11.47 6.38 7.50
CA THR A 318 10.11 6.77 7.84
C THR A 318 9.48 5.71 8.74
N ALA A 319 8.58 6.11 9.61
CA ALA A 319 7.78 5.20 10.43
C ALA A 319 6.49 5.89 10.86
N ASP A 320 5.45 5.09 11.10
CA ASP A 320 4.22 5.61 11.71
C ASP A 320 4.49 6.11 13.13
N ASP A 321 3.96 7.27 13.44
CA ASP A 321 4.06 7.89 14.76
C ASP A 321 2.83 8.74 15.09
N ASN A 322 1.95 8.22 15.96
CA ASN A 322 0.74 8.89 16.43
C ASN A 322 -0.14 9.46 15.30
N GLY A 323 -0.44 8.63 14.28
CA GLY A 323 -1.28 8.98 13.13
C GLY A 323 -0.60 9.94 12.14
N ARG A 324 0.71 9.97 12.09
CA ARG A 324 1.59 10.66 11.14
C ARG A 324 2.64 9.66 10.65
N GLY A 325 3.42 10.06 9.65
CA GLY A 325 4.55 9.28 9.15
C GLY A 325 5.79 10.17 8.97
N PRO A 326 6.42 10.65 10.07
CA PRO A 326 7.56 11.54 10.00
C PRO A 326 8.83 10.89 9.45
N VAL A 327 9.80 11.74 9.10
CA VAL A 327 11.16 11.35 8.73
C VAL A 327 12.04 11.38 9.96
N PHE A 328 12.87 10.35 10.12
CA PHE A 328 13.89 10.23 11.17
C PHE A 328 15.27 10.03 10.56
N SER A 329 16.31 10.44 11.27
CA SER A 329 17.67 9.97 11.04
C SER A 329 18.09 9.02 12.15
N VAL A 330 18.87 8.00 11.79
CA VAL A 330 19.44 7.03 12.73
C VAL A 330 20.94 6.95 12.49
N ASP A 331 21.72 7.16 13.55
CA ASP A 331 23.15 6.91 13.54
C ASP A 331 23.38 5.39 13.64
N PRO A 332 23.96 4.74 12.62
CA PRO A 332 24.10 3.28 12.60
C PRO A 332 25.11 2.74 13.62
N ASP A 333 26.05 3.56 14.10
CA ASP A 333 27.07 3.13 15.06
C ASP A 333 26.60 3.27 16.52
N THR A 334 25.78 4.27 16.81
CA THR A 334 25.30 4.54 18.18
C THR A 334 23.85 4.13 18.41
N GLY A 335 23.06 3.96 17.33
CA GLY A 335 21.62 3.73 17.39
C GLY A 335 20.81 4.97 17.78
N ALA A 336 21.44 6.15 17.83
CA ALA A 336 20.74 7.39 18.17
C ALA A 336 19.72 7.76 17.08
N VAL A 337 18.48 8.01 17.49
CA VAL A 337 17.37 8.39 16.60
C VAL A 337 17.07 9.87 16.80
N THR A 338 16.96 10.59 15.69
CA THR A 338 16.54 12.00 15.68
C THR A 338 15.36 12.17 14.72
N ARG A 339 14.27 12.76 15.20
CA ARG A 339 13.13 13.14 14.36
C ARG A 339 13.50 14.38 13.55
N LEU A 340 13.29 14.33 12.22
CA LEU A 340 13.65 15.43 11.30
C LEU A 340 12.43 16.30 10.92
N THR A 341 11.21 15.79 11.07
CA THR A 341 9.97 16.51 10.72
C THR A 341 8.98 16.47 11.87
N ASP A 342 8.46 17.63 12.29
CA ASP A 342 7.55 17.78 13.44
C ASP A 342 6.13 18.22 13.04
N ASP A 343 5.82 18.23 11.75
CA ASP A 343 4.51 18.61 11.25
C ASP A 343 3.51 17.43 11.23
N ASP A 344 2.23 17.73 10.96
CA ASP A 344 1.13 16.76 10.95
C ASP A 344 1.04 15.99 9.62
N HIS A 345 2.18 15.54 9.07
CA HIS A 345 2.23 14.90 7.76
C HIS A 345 2.88 13.51 7.80
N THR A 346 2.64 12.79 6.71
CA THR A 346 3.33 11.54 6.37
C THR A 346 4.22 11.78 5.16
N TYR A 347 5.43 11.26 5.23
CA TYR A 347 6.45 11.39 4.19
C TYR A 347 6.70 10.04 3.53
N THR A 348 6.70 10.02 2.21
CA THR A 348 7.03 8.86 1.36
C THR A 348 8.05 9.24 0.30
N ASP A 349 8.58 8.25 -0.41
CA ASP A 349 9.55 8.46 -1.51
C ASP A 349 10.72 9.37 -1.08
N VAL A 350 11.26 9.12 0.10
CA VAL A 350 12.31 9.92 0.71
C VAL A 350 13.63 9.73 -0.04
N CYS A 351 14.16 10.80 -0.62
CA CYS A 351 15.34 10.83 -1.48
C CYS A 351 16.39 11.81 -0.92
N PRO A 352 17.38 11.34 -0.16
CA PRO A 352 18.48 12.18 0.30
C PRO A 352 19.39 12.65 -0.85
N ALA A 353 19.78 13.92 -0.79
CA ALA A 353 20.66 14.60 -1.75
C ALA A 353 21.91 15.18 -1.05
N PRO A 354 22.96 15.56 -1.80
CA PRO A 354 24.14 16.20 -1.22
C PRO A 354 23.81 17.44 -0.38
N GLY A 355 24.64 17.70 0.65
CA GLY A 355 24.47 18.84 1.54
C GLY A 355 23.40 18.65 2.63
N GLY A 356 22.96 17.41 2.89
CA GLY A 356 21.98 17.09 3.92
C GLY A 356 20.53 17.45 3.53
N ILE A 357 20.28 17.77 2.26
CA ILE A 357 18.95 18.03 1.70
C ILE A 357 18.23 16.70 1.52
N ILE A 358 16.92 16.69 1.80
CA ILE A 358 16.05 15.55 1.54
C ILE A 358 14.87 16.03 0.68
N TYR A 359 14.57 15.31 -0.39
CA TYR A 359 13.34 15.45 -1.14
C TYR A 359 12.39 14.32 -0.76
N ALA A 360 11.08 14.60 -0.70
CA ALA A 360 10.07 13.60 -0.36
C ALA A 360 8.70 13.98 -0.94
N LEU A 361 7.79 13.02 -0.97
CA LEU A 361 6.37 13.31 -1.10
C LEU A 361 5.78 13.44 0.31
N ARG A 362 5.10 14.56 0.57
CA ARG A 362 4.46 14.89 1.84
C ARG A 362 2.95 14.87 1.67
N SER A 363 2.22 14.20 2.55
CA SER A 363 0.76 14.15 2.54
C SER A 363 0.16 14.14 3.94
N SER A 364 -1.13 14.47 4.01
CA SER A 364 -1.94 14.35 5.23
C SER A 364 -3.41 14.20 4.83
N TYR A 365 -4.32 14.10 5.79
CA TYR A 365 -5.75 14.17 5.44
C TYR A 365 -6.18 15.53 4.91
N THR A 366 -5.38 16.58 5.06
CA THR A 366 -5.68 17.93 4.51
C THR A 366 -5.06 18.17 3.13
N ALA A 367 -4.12 17.33 2.69
CA ALA A 367 -3.46 17.50 1.40
C ALA A 367 -3.02 16.15 0.82
N PRO A 368 -3.25 15.92 -0.50
CA PRO A 368 -2.72 14.75 -1.21
C PRO A 368 -1.18 14.81 -1.28
N PRO A 369 -0.51 13.69 -1.68
CA PRO A 369 0.93 13.66 -1.86
C PRO A 369 1.43 14.82 -2.71
N HIS A 370 2.39 15.57 -2.17
CA HIS A 370 2.98 16.76 -2.80
C HIS A 370 4.49 16.75 -2.61
N PRO A 371 5.31 17.05 -3.64
CA PRO A 371 6.74 17.03 -3.53
C PRO A 371 7.26 18.20 -2.70
N VAL A 372 8.14 17.89 -1.76
CA VAL A 372 8.78 18.87 -0.87
C VAL A 372 10.28 18.67 -0.81
N ARG A 373 10.98 19.75 -0.43
CA ARG A 373 12.38 19.75 -0.05
C ARG A 373 12.48 20.07 1.44
N LEU A 374 13.23 19.24 2.18
CA LEU A 374 13.63 19.46 3.57
C LEU A 374 15.08 19.92 3.58
N ASP A 375 15.34 21.07 4.15
CA ASP A 375 16.70 21.58 4.37
C ASP A 375 17.27 21.10 5.72
N PRO A 376 18.59 21.08 5.90
CA PRO A 376 19.23 20.61 7.15
C PRO A 376 18.85 21.39 8.41
N ASP A 377 18.33 22.61 8.25
CA ASP A 377 17.80 23.45 9.35
C ASP A 377 16.35 23.15 9.73
N GLY A 378 15.72 22.14 9.09
CA GLY A 378 14.33 21.75 9.29
C GLY A 378 13.32 22.54 8.46
N THR A 379 13.78 23.47 7.60
CA THR A 379 12.88 24.21 6.70
C THR A 379 12.30 23.27 5.64
N VAL A 380 10.98 23.27 5.49
CA VAL A 380 10.25 22.53 4.46
C VAL A 380 9.78 23.48 3.37
N THR A 381 10.22 23.25 2.14
CA THR A 381 9.84 24.02 0.95
C THR A 381 9.00 23.16 0.01
N GLU A 382 7.81 23.61 -0.34
CA GLU A 382 6.98 22.95 -1.35
C GLU A 382 7.54 23.19 -2.75
N LEU A 383 7.55 22.12 -3.57
CA LEU A 383 7.97 22.20 -4.98
C LEU A 383 6.72 22.37 -5.86
N PRO A 384 6.54 23.49 -6.57
CA PRO A 384 5.33 23.77 -7.33
C PRO A 384 5.06 22.70 -8.40
N CYS A 385 3.95 21.98 -8.30
CA CYS A 385 3.59 20.86 -9.17
C CYS A 385 2.09 20.82 -9.48
N VAL A 386 1.27 20.43 -8.52
CA VAL A 386 -0.19 20.36 -8.61
C VAL A 386 -0.77 21.11 -7.43
N ASP A 387 -1.78 21.91 -7.66
CA ASP A 387 -2.44 22.65 -6.59
C ASP A 387 -3.21 21.70 -5.66
N ALA A 388 -3.14 21.96 -4.36
CA ALA A 388 -3.93 21.20 -3.39
C ALA A 388 -5.43 21.52 -3.56
N PRO A 389 -6.31 20.51 -3.50
CA PRO A 389 -7.76 20.73 -3.62
C PRO A 389 -8.30 21.45 -2.38
N THR A 390 -9.28 22.36 -2.58
CA THR A 390 -10.05 22.95 -1.48
C THR A 390 -10.91 21.89 -0.82
N LEU A 391 -10.86 21.79 0.50
CA LEU A 391 -11.59 20.81 1.30
C LEU A 391 -13.03 21.28 1.59
N PRO A 392 -13.99 20.34 1.78
CA PRO A 392 -15.40 20.67 2.02
C PRO A 392 -15.76 20.80 3.51
N GLY A 393 -14.78 20.91 4.39
CA GLY A 393 -15.00 20.97 5.81
C GLY A 393 -13.71 21.03 6.64
N ASP A 394 -13.83 20.77 7.93
CA ASP A 394 -12.75 20.82 8.90
C ASP A 394 -12.22 19.44 9.25
N LEU A 395 -10.92 19.33 9.53
CA LEU A 395 -10.29 18.17 10.16
C LEU A 395 -9.93 18.50 11.61
N THR A 396 -10.29 17.65 12.53
CA THR A 396 -9.88 17.75 13.94
C THR A 396 -9.38 16.42 14.46
N GLU A 397 -8.59 16.45 15.50
CA GLU A 397 -8.15 15.26 16.23
C GLU A 397 -8.95 15.13 17.53
N ILE A 398 -9.42 13.93 17.82
CA ILE A 398 -10.07 13.61 19.10
C ILE A 398 -9.40 12.38 19.71
N THR A 399 -9.45 12.29 21.03
CA THR A 399 -8.91 11.16 21.78
C THR A 399 -10.00 10.61 22.70
N ALA A 400 -10.26 9.31 22.60
CA ALA A 400 -11.06 8.57 23.52
C ALA A 400 -10.18 7.88 24.56
N THR A 401 -10.77 7.42 25.64
CA THR A 401 -10.10 6.58 26.65
C THR A 401 -10.68 5.18 26.58
N ALA A 402 -9.85 4.20 26.28
CA ALA A 402 -10.21 2.78 26.28
C ALA A 402 -10.56 2.29 27.71
N GLU A 403 -11.18 1.12 27.83
CA GLU A 403 -11.57 0.51 29.12
C GLU A 403 -10.37 0.31 30.06
N ASP A 404 -9.18 0.04 29.52
CA ASP A 404 -7.93 -0.13 30.26
C ASP A 404 -7.18 1.19 30.55
N GLY A 405 -7.78 2.33 30.17
CA GLY A 405 -7.20 3.65 30.35
C GLY A 405 -6.27 4.10 29.21
N THR A 406 -6.05 3.28 28.18
CA THR A 406 -5.21 3.62 27.03
C THR A 406 -5.88 4.71 26.18
N PRO A 407 -5.15 5.76 25.76
CA PRO A 407 -5.69 6.76 24.82
C PRO A 407 -5.82 6.17 23.42
N VAL A 408 -7.00 6.36 22.81
CA VAL A 408 -7.32 5.97 21.43
C VAL A 408 -7.53 7.23 20.62
N ARG A 409 -6.60 7.49 19.72
CA ARG A 409 -6.60 8.66 18.86
C ARG A 409 -7.48 8.44 17.63
N SER A 410 -8.11 9.51 17.15
CA SER A 410 -8.91 9.50 15.92
C SER A 410 -8.80 10.81 15.16
N TRP A 411 -8.84 10.76 13.84
CA TRP A 411 -9.22 11.90 13.01
C TRP A 411 -10.74 12.00 12.92
N LEU A 412 -11.26 13.22 12.92
CA LEU A 412 -12.67 13.52 12.70
C LEU A 412 -12.79 14.63 11.66
N THR A 413 -13.43 14.31 10.51
CA THR A 413 -13.82 15.33 9.54
C THR A 413 -15.23 15.80 9.81
N LEU A 414 -15.47 17.09 9.64
CA LEU A 414 -16.74 17.75 9.91
C LEU A 414 -17.14 18.62 8.70
N PRO A 415 -18.36 18.51 8.17
CA PRO A 415 -18.81 19.36 7.05
C PRO A 415 -18.91 20.83 7.45
N GLU A 416 -18.87 21.76 6.46
CA GLU A 416 -18.99 23.22 6.70
C GLU A 416 -20.33 23.66 7.35
N SER A 417 -21.29 22.76 7.54
CA SER A 417 -22.58 23.05 8.18
C SER A 417 -22.42 23.31 9.69
N THR A 418 -23.25 24.20 10.22
CA THR A 418 -23.41 24.39 11.67
C THR A 418 -24.39 23.39 12.30
N ASP A 419 -25.23 22.76 11.49
CA ASP A 419 -26.16 21.73 11.96
C ASP A 419 -25.39 20.44 12.25
N PRO A 420 -25.76 19.70 13.32
CA PRO A 420 -25.11 18.43 13.64
C PRO A 420 -25.24 17.42 12.50
N ALA A 421 -24.11 16.85 12.07
CA ALA A 421 -24.00 15.91 10.97
C ALA A 421 -24.12 14.45 11.43
N PRO A 422 -24.78 13.56 10.67
CA PRO A 422 -24.71 12.11 10.92
C PRO A 422 -23.26 11.64 10.93
N LEU A 423 -22.95 10.66 11.78
CA LEU A 423 -21.60 10.13 11.96
C LEU A 423 -21.38 8.85 11.16
N VAL A 424 -20.25 8.77 10.45
CA VAL A 424 -19.75 7.51 9.89
C VAL A 424 -18.46 7.14 10.61
N LEU A 425 -18.47 6.04 11.35
CA LEU A 425 -17.27 5.38 11.85
C LEU A 425 -16.60 4.65 10.69
N TRP A 426 -15.36 4.99 10.34
CA TRP A 426 -14.61 4.34 9.27
C TRP A 426 -13.37 3.64 9.81
N VAL A 427 -13.41 2.30 9.84
CA VAL A 427 -12.36 1.46 10.40
C VAL A 427 -11.32 1.12 9.32
N HIS A 428 -10.02 1.33 9.63
CA HIS A 428 -8.94 1.00 8.68
C HIS A 428 -8.72 -0.51 8.54
N GLY A 429 -8.06 -0.89 7.45
CA GLY A 429 -7.60 -2.25 7.19
C GLY A 429 -6.25 -2.55 7.86
N GLY A 430 -5.74 -3.73 7.65
CA GLY A 430 -4.48 -4.22 8.21
C GLY A 430 -4.67 -5.59 8.87
N PRO A 431 -4.77 -5.71 10.21
CA PRO A 431 -4.99 -4.69 11.24
C PRO A 431 -3.81 -3.77 11.56
N LEU A 432 -2.59 -4.19 11.21
CA LEU A 432 -1.36 -3.44 11.46
C LEU A 432 -1.26 -2.29 10.45
N GLY A 433 -1.74 -1.13 10.83
CA GLY A 433 -1.80 0.10 10.03
C GLY A 433 -2.29 1.27 10.88
N SER A 434 -2.40 2.46 10.29
CA SER A 434 -2.89 3.68 10.94
C SER A 434 -3.54 4.61 9.93
N TRP A 435 -4.50 5.40 10.37
CA TRP A 435 -5.02 6.53 9.61
C TRP A 435 -4.04 7.70 9.68
N ASN A 436 -3.05 7.74 8.76
CA ASN A 436 -1.95 8.71 8.82
C ASN A 436 -1.78 9.58 7.56
N SER A 437 -2.42 9.22 6.42
CA SER A 437 -2.15 9.88 5.15
C SER A 437 -3.38 9.93 4.23
N TRP A 438 -3.25 10.68 3.15
CA TRP A 438 -4.25 10.78 2.10
C TRP A 438 -4.51 9.45 1.40
N HIS A 439 -5.79 9.12 1.25
CA HIS A 439 -6.22 7.97 0.45
C HIS A 439 -7.10 8.42 -0.73
N TRP A 440 -6.75 7.99 -1.94
CA TRP A 440 -7.57 8.23 -3.11
C TRP A 440 -8.79 7.30 -3.19
N ARG A 441 -8.67 6.10 -2.64
CA ARG A 441 -9.76 5.10 -2.64
C ARG A 441 -10.81 5.38 -1.56
N TRP A 442 -10.36 5.56 -0.33
CA TRP A 442 -11.21 5.74 0.86
C TRP A 442 -10.97 7.13 1.44
N ASN A 443 -11.48 8.11 0.70
CA ASN A 443 -11.28 9.50 1.03
C ASN A 443 -12.47 10.04 1.85
N PRO A 444 -12.27 10.45 3.12
CA PRO A 444 -13.35 10.89 3.99
C PRO A 444 -14.05 12.15 3.47
N TRP A 445 -13.34 12.97 2.69
CA TRP A 445 -13.88 14.25 2.20
C TRP A 445 -15.05 14.10 1.24
N LEU A 446 -15.17 12.97 0.55
CA LEU A 446 -16.34 12.70 -0.29
C LEU A 446 -17.61 12.52 0.54
N LEU A 447 -17.53 11.81 1.67
CA LEU A 447 -18.65 11.69 2.61
C LEU A 447 -18.88 13.01 3.35
N THR A 448 -17.81 13.73 3.69
CA THR A 448 -17.90 15.06 4.35
C THR A 448 -18.57 16.08 3.44
N ALA A 449 -18.22 16.12 2.15
CA ALA A 449 -18.92 16.95 1.15
C ALA A 449 -20.40 16.59 1.04
N HIS A 450 -20.74 15.34 1.28
CA HIS A 450 -22.11 14.84 1.27
C HIS A 450 -22.83 15.10 2.62
N GLY A 451 -22.16 15.78 3.57
CA GLY A 451 -22.72 16.22 4.84
C GLY A 451 -22.67 15.19 5.96
N TYR A 452 -21.76 14.21 5.91
CA TYR A 452 -21.45 13.30 7.01
C TYR A 452 -20.22 13.77 7.77
N ALA A 453 -20.22 13.63 9.08
CA ALA A 453 -19.01 13.60 9.87
C ALA A 453 -18.36 12.21 9.73
N VAL A 454 -17.03 12.15 9.57
CA VAL A 454 -16.33 10.87 9.40
C VAL A 454 -15.27 10.71 10.49
N LEU A 455 -15.42 9.68 11.31
CA LEU A 455 -14.50 9.31 12.38
C LEU A 455 -13.55 8.21 11.89
N MET A 456 -12.26 8.44 12.02
CA MET A 456 -11.19 7.53 11.60
C MET A 456 -10.27 7.23 12.79
N PRO A 457 -10.62 6.25 13.64
CA PRO A 457 -9.84 5.89 14.81
C PRO A 457 -8.70 4.95 14.51
N ASP A 458 -7.66 4.98 15.36
CA ASP A 458 -6.58 4.02 15.43
C ASP A 458 -6.78 3.14 16.71
N PRO A 459 -7.54 2.03 16.62
CA PRO A 459 -7.76 1.13 17.74
C PRO A 459 -6.53 0.27 18.06
N ALA A 460 -6.57 -0.52 19.11
CA ALA A 460 -5.59 -1.58 19.38
C ALA A 460 -5.26 -2.37 18.11
N LEU A 461 -4.01 -2.79 17.91
CA LEU A 461 -3.37 -3.31 16.70
C LEU A 461 -2.83 -2.24 15.76
N SER A 462 -3.21 -0.96 15.87
CA SER A 462 -2.68 0.09 14.98
C SER A 462 -1.19 0.33 15.22
N THR A 463 -0.49 0.68 14.13
CA THR A 463 0.93 1.05 14.14
C THR A 463 1.16 2.49 14.60
N GLY A 464 2.39 2.83 15.01
CA GLY A 464 2.74 4.19 15.42
C GLY A 464 2.52 4.51 16.90
N TYR A 465 2.03 3.55 17.69
CA TYR A 465 1.76 3.70 19.13
C TYR A 465 2.62 2.79 20.00
N GLY A 466 3.60 2.10 19.40
CA GLY A 466 4.49 1.15 20.06
C GLY A 466 3.97 -0.28 20.07
N GLN A 467 4.88 -1.23 20.37
CA GLN A 467 4.63 -2.67 20.32
C GLN A 467 3.54 -3.10 21.30
N GLN A 468 3.44 -2.45 22.47
CA GLN A 468 2.42 -2.77 23.48
C GLN A 468 1.01 -2.43 22.99
N PHE A 469 0.86 -1.38 22.18
CA PHE A 469 -0.45 -1.01 21.61
C PHE A 469 -0.94 -2.05 20.60
N ILE A 470 -0.02 -2.62 19.82
CA ILE A 470 -0.32 -3.75 18.93
C ILE A 470 -0.68 -4.99 19.74
N ALA A 471 0.07 -5.30 20.78
CA ALA A 471 -0.13 -6.48 21.62
C ALA A 471 -1.51 -6.49 22.33
N ARG A 472 -2.11 -5.31 22.61
CA ARG A 472 -3.44 -5.21 23.22
C ARG A 472 -4.55 -5.91 22.45
N GLY A 473 -4.48 -5.94 21.12
CA GLY A 473 -5.47 -6.58 20.26
C GLY A 473 -5.03 -7.93 19.70
N TRP A 474 -3.81 -8.39 20.01
CA TRP A 474 -3.24 -9.59 19.42
C TRP A 474 -3.99 -10.85 19.84
N GLY A 475 -4.40 -11.68 18.88
CA GLY A 475 -5.19 -12.89 19.12
C GLY A 475 -6.63 -12.64 19.64
N ALA A 476 -7.06 -11.37 19.74
CA ALA A 476 -8.32 -10.95 20.36
C ALA A 476 -8.99 -9.82 19.55
N TRP A 477 -9.13 -10.02 18.24
CA TRP A 477 -9.60 -9.01 17.30
C TRP A 477 -10.99 -8.43 17.63
N GLY A 478 -11.88 -9.24 18.23
CA GLY A 478 -13.22 -8.84 18.65
C GLY A 478 -13.30 -8.22 20.05
N GLU A 479 -12.17 -8.03 20.74
CA GLU A 479 -12.11 -7.50 22.12
C GLU A 479 -11.61 -6.03 22.10
N ALA A 480 -10.37 -5.77 22.50
CA ALA A 480 -9.83 -4.40 22.60
C ALA A 480 -10.00 -3.56 21.32
N PRO A 481 -9.74 -4.07 20.09
CA PRO A 481 -10.02 -3.26 18.90
C PRO A 481 -11.48 -2.83 18.78
N TYR A 482 -12.43 -3.70 19.12
CA TYR A 482 -13.85 -3.37 19.09
C TYR A 482 -14.24 -2.36 20.17
N THR A 483 -13.82 -2.57 21.44
CA THR A 483 -14.17 -1.65 22.53
C THR A 483 -13.53 -0.28 22.36
N ASP A 484 -12.31 -0.21 21.81
CA ASP A 484 -11.64 1.04 21.44
C ASP A 484 -12.45 1.83 20.39
N LEU A 485 -12.97 1.15 19.36
CA LEU A 485 -13.82 1.77 18.32
C LEU A 485 -15.14 2.29 18.91
N MET A 486 -15.74 1.56 19.85
CA MET A 486 -16.96 2.02 20.54
C MET A 486 -16.68 3.25 21.40
N ALA A 487 -15.57 3.27 22.15
CA ALA A 487 -15.15 4.43 22.94
C ALA A 487 -14.84 5.65 22.06
N ALA A 488 -14.17 5.45 20.91
CA ALA A 488 -13.92 6.52 19.94
C ALA A 488 -15.23 7.08 19.34
N THR A 489 -16.18 6.19 19.07
CA THR A 489 -17.52 6.59 18.59
C THR A 489 -18.26 7.41 19.63
N ASP A 490 -18.20 7.03 20.93
CA ASP A 490 -18.81 7.80 22.04
C ASP A 490 -18.18 9.19 22.16
N ALA A 491 -16.87 9.29 22.06
CA ALA A 491 -16.17 10.57 22.07
C ALA A 491 -16.57 11.47 20.88
N ALA A 492 -16.73 10.90 19.69
CA ALA A 492 -17.20 11.64 18.52
C ALA A 492 -18.67 12.07 18.65
N CYS A 493 -19.53 11.21 19.19
CA CYS A 493 -20.95 11.52 19.44
C CYS A 493 -21.14 12.63 20.50
N ALA A 494 -20.17 12.85 21.37
CA ALA A 494 -20.17 13.97 22.32
C ALA A 494 -19.79 15.32 21.67
N HIS A 495 -19.29 15.32 20.44
CA HIS A 495 -18.92 16.55 19.73
C HIS A 495 -20.17 17.32 19.28
N PRO A 496 -20.27 18.65 19.53
CA PRO A 496 -21.50 19.43 19.30
C PRO A 496 -21.97 19.51 17.84
N ARG A 497 -21.09 19.22 16.87
CA ARG A 497 -21.41 19.18 15.43
C ARG A 497 -21.73 17.77 14.92
N VAL A 498 -21.86 16.76 15.80
CA VAL A 498 -22.21 15.38 15.47
C VAL A 498 -23.60 15.05 15.97
N ASP A 499 -24.43 14.46 15.12
CA ASP A 499 -25.74 13.92 15.50
C ASP A 499 -25.60 12.46 15.92
N ALA A 500 -25.56 12.25 17.23
CA ALA A 500 -25.41 10.93 17.84
C ALA A 500 -26.61 9.98 17.60
N SER A 501 -27.73 10.49 17.10
CA SER A 501 -28.93 9.68 16.79
C SER A 501 -28.93 9.10 15.37
N ARG A 502 -27.96 9.47 14.53
CA ARG A 502 -27.82 9.03 13.14
C ARG A 502 -26.39 8.60 12.88
N THR A 503 -26.14 7.30 12.96
CA THR A 503 -24.79 6.77 12.88
C THR A 503 -24.68 5.60 11.91
N ALA A 504 -23.52 5.47 11.28
CA ALA A 504 -23.16 4.31 10.46
C ALA A 504 -21.74 3.84 10.78
N ALA A 505 -21.46 2.56 10.49
CA ALA A 505 -20.09 2.02 10.54
C ALA A 505 -19.70 1.45 9.19
N MET A 506 -18.41 1.64 8.82
CA MET A 506 -17.87 1.08 7.59
C MET A 506 -16.39 0.75 7.71
N GLY A 507 -15.92 -0.13 6.83
CA GLY A 507 -14.49 -0.45 6.74
C GLY A 507 -14.17 -1.42 5.63
N GLY A 508 -12.88 -1.56 5.34
CA GLY A 508 -12.38 -2.49 4.33
C GLY A 508 -11.32 -3.43 4.89
N SER A 509 -11.24 -4.67 4.36
CA SER A 509 -10.29 -5.68 4.82
C SER A 509 -10.50 -6.02 6.31
N PHE A 510 -9.51 -5.84 7.18
CA PHE A 510 -9.73 -5.91 8.62
C PHE A 510 -10.82 -4.94 9.10
N GLY A 511 -10.89 -3.74 8.52
CA GLY A 511 -12.00 -2.81 8.80
C GLY A 511 -13.37 -3.37 8.36
N GLY A 512 -13.41 -4.15 7.27
CA GLY A 512 -14.60 -4.89 6.85
C GLY A 512 -14.94 -6.05 7.78
N TYR A 513 -13.92 -6.78 8.27
CA TYR A 513 -14.09 -7.74 9.36
C TYR A 513 -14.73 -7.07 10.59
N MET A 514 -14.20 -5.92 10.98
CA MET A 514 -14.70 -5.19 12.15
C MET A 514 -16.12 -4.64 11.92
N ALA A 515 -16.46 -4.21 10.70
CA ALA A 515 -17.83 -3.85 10.34
C ALA A 515 -18.79 -5.05 10.47
N ASN A 516 -18.36 -6.24 10.03
CA ASN A 516 -19.10 -7.49 10.22
C ASN A 516 -19.23 -7.88 11.71
N TRP A 517 -18.17 -7.68 12.49
CA TRP A 517 -18.18 -7.94 13.95
C TRP A 517 -19.13 -7.00 14.68
N ILE A 518 -19.06 -5.70 14.38
CA ILE A 518 -19.95 -4.66 14.92
C ILE A 518 -21.41 -5.04 14.65
N ALA A 519 -21.76 -5.47 13.44
CA ALA A 519 -23.12 -5.84 13.06
C ALA A 519 -23.74 -6.92 13.94
N GLY A 520 -22.94 -7.90 14.39
CA GLY A 520 -23.39 -8.99 15.27
C GLY A 520 -23.34 -8.68 16.78
N HIS A 521 -22.82 -7.49 17.19
CA HIS A 521 -22.55 -7.18 18.60
C HIS A 521 -23.23 -5.91 19.13
N THR A 522 -23.77 -5.07 18.25
CA THR A 522 -24.51 -3.86 18.66
C THR A 522 -25.51 -3.46 17.58
N ASP A 523 -26.60 -2.82 17.99
CA ASP A 523 -27.64 -2.23 17.15
C ASP A 523 -27.56 -0.69 17.08
N ARG A 524 -26.43 -0.09 17.54
CA ARG A 524 -26.29 1.37 17.62
C ARG A 524 -26.19 2.08 16.28
N PHE A 525 -25.85 1.35 15.20
CA PHE A 525 -25.66 1.92 13.87
C PHE A 525 -26.88 1.66 12.99
N ASP A 526 -27.32 2.69 12.24
CA ASP A 526 -28.46 2.60 11.33
C ASP A 526 -28.11 1.90 10.00
N ALA A 527 -26.82 1.87 9.64
CA ALA A 527 -26.29 1.24 8.43
C ALA A 527 -24.86 0.74 8.65
N ILE A 528 -24.52 -0.37 8.00
CA ILE A 528 -23.16 -0.93 8.01
C ILE A 528 -22.69 -1.20 6.58
N VAL A 529 -21.47 -0.75 6.23
CA VAL A 529 -20.83 -1.02 4.95
C VAL A 529 -19.57 -1.85 5.17
N THR A 530 -19.52 -3.04 4.60
CA THR A 530 -18.38 -3.95 4.67
C THR A 530 -17.76 -4.14 3.28
N HIS A 531 -16.50 -3.78 3.10
CA HIS A 531 -15.76 -3.94 1.86
C HIS A 531 -14.65 -4.97 2.04
N ALA A 532 -14.63 -6.02 1.21
CA ALA A 532 -13.61 -7.09 1.28
C ALA A 532 -13.41 -7.60 2.72
N GLY A 533 -14.53 -7.73 3.46
CA GLY A 533 -14.53 -8.06 4.88
C GLY A 533 -14.43 -9.57 5.11
N LEU A 534 -13.63 -9.97 6.12
CA LEU A 534 -13.56 -11.36 6.56
C LEU A 534 -14.86 -11.73 7.28
N TRP A 535 -15.30 -12.97 7.07
CA TRP A 535 -16.54 -13.48 7.66
C TRP A 535 -16.34 -14.72 8.52
N GLU A 536 -15.65 -15.75 7.99
CA GLU A 536 -15.26 -16.92 8.76
C GLU A 536 -13.74 -17.09 8.79
N LEU A 537 -13.12 -16.82 9.93
CA LEU A 537 -11.67 -16.79 10.05
C LEU A 537 -11.00 -18.15 9.82
N ASP A 538 -11.68 -19.28 10.08
CA ASP A 538 -11.12 -20.59 9.80
C ASP A 538 -11.06 -20.89 8.30
N GLN A 539 -12.11 -20.51 7.54
CA GLN A 539 -12.09 -20.57 6.07
C GLN A 539 -11.04 -19.60 5.51
N PHE A 540 -11.04 -18.35 5.97
CA PHE A 540 -10.15 -17.31 5.52
C PHE A 540 -8.68 -17.70 5.64
N ARG A 541 -8.21 -18.15 6.82
CA ARG A 541 -6.80 -18.47 7.06
C ARG A 541 -6.25 -19.59 6.16
N HIS A 542 -7.10 -20.37 5.52
CA HIS A 542 -6.71 -21.46 4.62
C HIS A 542 -6.85 -21.12 3.14
N THR A 543 -7.56 -20.04 2.79
CA THR A 543 -7.87 -19.68 1.39
C THR A 543 -7.25 -18.37 0.94
N THR A 544 -6.72 -17.56 1.87
CA THR A 544 -5.99 -16.32 1.60
C THR A 544 -4.65 -16.56 0.90
N ASP A 545 -4.12 -15.57 0.25
CA ASP A 545 -2.81 -15.60 -0.43
C ASP A 545 -1.60 -15.71 0.52
N GLY A 546 -1.78 -15.42 1.80
CA GLY A 546 -0.76 -15.49 2.86
C GLY A 546 -1.11 -16.47 3.97
N ALA A 547 -1.73 -17.61 3.64
CA ALA A 547 -2.25 -18.58 4.63
C ALA A 547 -1.21 -18.98 5.70
N TYR A 548 0.07 -19.11 5.36
CA TYR A 548 1.12 -19.48 6.33
C TYR A 548 1.39 -18.40 7.39
N TRP A 549 1.13 -17.12 7.11
CA TRP A 549 1.20 -16.06 8.13
C TRP A 549 0.07 -16.21 9.14
N TRP A 550 -1.15 -16.30 8.62
CA TRP A 550 -2.35 -16.43 9.44
C TRP A 550 -2.38 -17.74 10.25
N ALA A 551 -1.80 -18.82 9.69
CA ALA A 551 -1.68 -20.09 10.41
C ALA A 551 -0.77 -19.99 11.64
N ARG A 552 0.19 -19.06 11.68
CA ARG A 552 1.02 -18.80 12.87
C ARG A 552 0.25 -18.01 13.95
N GLU A 553 -0.66 -17.15 13.55
CA GLU A 553 -1.37 -16.19 14.40
C GLU A 553 -2.72 -16.72 14.87
N MET A 554 -3.48 -17.35 13.98
CA MET A 554 -4.85 -17.79 14.23
C MET A 554 -4.92 -19.23 14.69
N THR A 555 -5.05 -19.44 16.00
CA THR A 555 -5.39 -20.75 16.53
C THR A 555 -6.88 -21.08 16.25
N PRO A 556 -7.27 -22.38 16.31
CA PRO A 556 -8.69 -22.78 16.22
C PRO A 556 -9.58 -22.06 17.24
N GLU A 557 -9.07 -21.84 18.45
CA GLU A 557 -9.81 -21.13 19.52
C GLU A 557 -10.00 -19.67 19.16
N MET A 558 -8.95 -18.99 18.63
CA MET A 558 -9.00 -17.60 18.19
C MET A 558 -10.02 -17.47 17.05
N THR A 559 -9.95 -18.32 16.03
CA THR A 559 -10.88 -18.26 14.89
C THR A 559 -12.32 -18.51 15.32
N GLN A 560 -12.57 -19.46 16.22
CA GLN A 560 -13.91 -19.70 16.73
C GLN A 560 -14.47 -18.53 17.53
N ARG A 561 -13.65 -17.89 18.37
CA ARG A 561 -14.09 -16.80 19.24
C ARG A 561 -14.32 -15.51 18.48
N ASN A 562 -13.53 -15.24 17.46
CA ASN A 562 -13.52 -13.97 16.75
C ASN A 562 -14.15 -14.00 15.34
N SER A 563 -14.80 -15.11 14.91
CA SER A 563 -15.46 -15.17 13.61
C SER A 563 -16.85 -14.53 13.61
N PRO A 564 -17.09 -13.48 12.81
CA PRO A 564 -18.36 -12.75 12.79
C PRO A 564 -19.56 -13.63 12.41
N HIS A 565 -19.41 -14.61 11.51
CA HIS A 565 -20.49 -15.49 11.03
C HIS A 565 -21.27 -16.18 12.16
N ARG A 566 -20.65 -16.35 13.31
CA ARG A 566 -21.28 -16.99 14.47
C ARG A 566 -22.37 -16.15 15.15
N PHE A 567 -22.51 -14.91 14.74
CA PHE A 567 -23.43 -13.93 15.34
C PHE A 567 -24.39 -13.35 14.29
N VAL A 568 -24.54 -14.04 13.15
CA VAL A 568 -25.39 -13.57 12.04
C VAL A 568 -26.85 -13.41 12.47
N ASP A 569 -27.35 -14.30 13.35
CA ASP A 569 -28.72 -14.27 13.90
C ASP A 569 -29.04 -13.00 14.69
N ARG A 570 -28.01 -12.25 15.11
CA ARG A 570 -28.15 -10.99 15.85
C ARG A 570 -28.10 -9.75 14.95
N ILE A 571 -27.75 -9.90 13.67
CA ILE A 571 -27.63 -8.78 12.74
C ILE A 571 -29.02 -8.24 12.42
N SER A 572 -29.36 -7.08 13.01
CA SER A 572 -30.61 -6.36 12.84
C SER A 572 -30.43 -5.01 12.11
N THR A 573 -29.22 -4.69 11.70
CA THR A 573 -28.88 -3.47 10.94
C THR A 573 -28.71 -3.80 9.45
N PRO A 574 -29.27 -3.01 8.51
CA PRO A 574 -29.01 -3.15 7.09
C PRO A 574 -27.52 -3.11 6.76
N MET A 575 -27.07 -4.00 5.89
CA MET A 575 -25.66 -4.10 5.48
C MET A 575 -25.50 -3.96 3.96
N LEU A 576 -24.51 -3.17 3.56
CA LEU A 576 -23.99 -3.13 2.19
C LEU A 576 -22.68 -3.92 2.15
N VAL A 577 -22.72 -5.07 1.46
CA VAL A 577 -21.53 -5.90 1.20
C VAL A 577 -20.92 -5.44 -0.12
N ILE A 578 -19.59 -5.22 -0.15
CA ILE A 578 -18.85 -4.83 -1.37
C ILE A 578 -17.64 -5.74 -1.52
N HIS A 579 -17.43 -6.34 -2.72
CA HIS A 579 -16.28 -7.22 -2.95
C HIS A 579 -15.89 -7.33 -4.42
N GLY A 580 -14.57 -7.44 -4.67
CA GLY A 580 -13.99 -7.75 -5.97
C GLY A 580 -13.74 -9.26 -6.12
N ASP A 581 -14.07 -9.85 -7.27
CA ASP A 581 -13.90 -11.30 -7.51
C ASP A 581 -12.44 -11.74 -7.57
N LYS A 582 -11.54 -10.82 -7.95
CA LYS A 582 -10.10 -11.08 -8.02
C LYS A 582 -9.35 -10.73 -6.73
N ASP A 583 -10.07 -10.65 -5.63
CA ASP A 583 -9.48 -10.48 -4.32
C ASP A 583 -8.92 -11.83 -3.83
N TYR A 584 -7.60 -11.92 -3.76
CA TYR A 584 -6.92 -13.11 -3.28
C TYR A 584 -6.39 -12.94 -1.86
N ARG A 585 -6.39 -11.71 -1.33
CA ARG A 585 -6.09 -11.39 0.06
C ARG A 585 -7.25 -11.78 0.98
N VAL A 586 -8.45 -11.30 0.68
CA VAL A 586 -9.70 -11.75 1.30
C VAL A 586 -10.56 -12.39 0.22
N PRO A 587 -10.47 -13.72 0.03
CA PRO A 587 -11.12 -14.37 -1.10
C PRO A 587 -12.62 -14.13 -1.14
N ILE A 588 -13.16 -13.96 -2.35
CA ILE A 588 -14.59 -13.67 -2.61
C ILE A 588 -15.55 -14.63 -1.88
N GLY A 589 -15.10 -15.84 -1.54
CA GLY A 589 -15.87 -16.80 -0.74
C GLY A 589 -16.37 -16.26 0.59
N GLU A 590 -15.62 -15.34 1.22
CA GLU A 590 -16.04 -14.67 2.45
C GLU A 590 -17.31 -13.84 2.24
N ALA A 591 -17.35 -13.03 1.18
CA ALA A 591 -18.51 -12.20 0.86
C ALA A 591 -19.69 -13.00 0.32
N LEU A 592 -19.45 -14.04 -0.48
CA LEU A 592 -20.53 -14.91 -0.99
C LEU A 592 -21.23 -15.64 0.15
N ARG A 593 -20.46 -16.11 1.13
CA ARG A 593 -21.03 -16.74 2.34
C ARG A 593 -21.77 -15.71 3.19
N LEU A 594 -21.12 -14.56 3.49
CA LEU A 594 -21.77 -13.47 4.23
C LEU A 594 -23.13 -13.09 3.59
N TRP A 595 -23.15 -12.95 2.27
CA TRP A 595 -24.36 -12.58 1.55
C TRP A 595 -25.49 -13.62 1.73
N TYR A 596 -25.15 -14.90 1.61
CA TYR A 596 -26.12 -15.97 1.80
C TYR A 596 -26.62 -16.01 3.26
N ASP A 597 -25.71 -15.96 4.24
CA ASP A 597 -26.04 -15.99 5.65
C ASP A 597 -26.92 -14.78 6.06
N LEU A 598 -26.67 -13.59 5.49
CA LEU A 598 -27.52 -12.42 5.72
C LEU A 598 -28.97 -12.62 5.23
N LEU A 599 -29.13 -13.26 4.07
CA LEU A 599 -30.46 -13.47 3.48
C LEU A 599 -31.26 -14.61 4.16
N THR A 600 -30.58 -15.55 4.82
CA THR A 600 -31.22 -16.72 5.42
C THR A 600 -31.32 -16.67 6.95
N ASP A 601 -30.28 -16.19 7.61
CA ASP A 601 -30.08 -16.41 9.05
C ASP A 601 -30.01 -15.12 9.87
N SER A 602 -29.93 -13.92 9.22
CA SER A 602 -29.94 -12.65 9.96
C SER A 602 -31.32 -12.34 10.56
N ALA A 603 -31.39 -11.33 11.45
CA ALA A 603 -32.67 -10.81 11.94
C ALA A 603 -33.47 -10.02 10.88
N LEU A 604 -32.89 -9.79 9.70
CA LEU A 604 -33.49 -9.13 8.53
C LEU A 604 -33.38 -10.05 7.29
N PRO A 605 -33.89 -11.29 7.32
CA PRO A 605 -33.75 -12.21 6.20
C PRO A 605 -34.56 -11.73 4.97
N ALA A 606 -34.33 -12.35 3.82
CA ALA A 606 -35.13 -12.10 2.64
C ALA A 606 -36.61 -12.52 2.90
N ASP A 607 -37.53 -11.69 2.42
CA ASP A 607 -38.96 -11.95 2.46
C ASP A 607 -39.41 -13.01 1.44
N ASP A 608 -40.71 -13.28 1.36
CA ASP A 608 -41.32 -14.24 0.40
C ASP A 608 -41.07 -13.85 -1.08
N ASN A 609 -40.72 -12.61 -1.38
CA ASN A 609 -40.40 -12.12 -2.72
C ASN A 609 -38.86 -12.16 -2.96
N GLY A 610 -38.06 -12.57 -1.96
CA GLY A 610 -36.61 -12.57 -2.02
C GLY A 610 -35.98 -11.19 -1.78
N GLU A 611 -36.74 -10.22 -1.24
CA GLU A 611 -36.23 -8.88 -0.94
C GLU A 611 -35.72 -8.79 0.48
N SER A 612 -34.61 -8.06 0.68
CA SER A 612 -34.00 -7.77 1.97
C SER A 612 -33.49 -6.33 1.99
N PRO A 613 -33.39 -5.67 3.17
CA PRO A 613 -32.72 -4.37 3.26
C PRO A 613 -31.19 -4.45 3.04
N HIS A 614 -30.61 -5.64 3.09
CA HIS A 614 -29.22 -5.83 2.73
C HIS A 614 -28.98 -5.64 1.22
N ARG A 615 -27.75 -5.26 0.83
CA ARG A 615 -27.33 -5.07 -0.57
C ARG A 615 -25.96 -5.70 -0.79
N PHE A 616 -25.70 -6.17 -2.03
CA PHE A 616 -24.39 -6.68 -2.42
C PHE A 616 -23.92 -6.00 -3.71
N LEU A 617 -22.85 -5.19 -3.60
CA LEU A 617 -22.17 -4.58 -4.74
C LEU A 617 -20.97 -5.45 -5.13
N TYR A 618 -21.13 -6.23 -6.18
CA TYR A 618 -20.13 -7.19 -6.66
C TYR A 618 -19.39 -6.66 -7.89
N TYR A 619 -18.05 -6.75 -7.84
CA TYR A 619 -17.16 -6.33 -8.93
C TYR A 619 -16.42 -7.50 -9.56
N PRO A 620 -16.86 -8.05 -10.72
CA PRO A 620 -16.22 -9.24 -11.33
C PRO A 620 -14.79 -9.03 -11.79
N ALA A 621 -14.35 -7.79 -11.97
CA ALA A 621 -13.04 -7.46 -12.54
C ALA A 621 -12.09 -6.74 -11.57
N GLU A 622 -12.56 -6.33 -10.39
CA GLU A 622 -11.73 -5.68 -9.37
C GLU A 622 -11.14 -6.68 -8.38
N ASN A 623 -10.10 -6.24 -7.69
CA ASN A 623 -9.35 -7.01 -6.69
C ASN A 623 -9.76 -6.62 -5.26
N HIS A 624 -8.82 -6.74 -4.31
CA HIS A 624 -8.99 -6.29 -2.92
C HIS A 624 -9.32 -4.80 -2.82
N TRP A 625 -8.95 -4.02 -3.83
CA TRP A 625 -9.24 -2.59 -3.97
C TRP A 625 -10.03 -2.31 -5.25
N VAL A 626 -10.96 -1.36 -5.20
CA VAL A 626 -11.64 -0.85 -6.39
C VAL A 626 -10.80 0.30 -6.95
N LEU A 627 -10.08 0.05 -8.06
CA LEU A 627 -9.09 0.97 -8.61
C LEU A 627 -9.50 1.63 -9.92
N THR A 628 -10.36 0.98 -10.70
CA THR A 628 -10.85 1.54 -11.97
C THR A 628 -11.63 2.82 -11.71
N PRO A 629 -11.36 3.94 -12.40
CA PRO A 629 -11.98 5.24 -12.11
C PRO A 629 -13.50 5.21 -12.09
N GLN A 630 -14.12 4.53 -13.07
CA GLN A 630 -15.58 4.43 -13.15
C GLN A 630 -16.17 3.52 -12.06
N HIS A 631 -15.46 2.46 -11.64
CA HIS A 631 -15.87 1.64 -10.51
C HIS A 631 -15.73 2.39 -9.18
N THR A 632 -14.70 3.20 -9.01
CA THR A 632 -14.56 4.10 -7.85
C THR A 632 -15.78 5.04 -7.75
N LYS A 633 -16.23 5.60 -8.87
CA LYS A 633 -17.42 6.44 -8.92
C LYS A 633 -18.67 5.68 -8.49
N ILE A 634 -18.89 4.48 -9.04
CA ILE A 634 -20.01 3.59 -8.66
C ILE A 634 -19.95 3.24 -7.17
N TRP A 635 -18.76 2.95 -6.64
CA TRP A 635 -18.56 2.64 -5.22
C TRP A 635 -19.10 3.76 -4.32
N TYR A 636 -18.68 5.01 -4.57
CA TYR A 636 -19.14 6.15 -3.76
C TYR A 636 -20.63 6.44 -3.95
N GLN A 637 -21.14 6.34 -5.18
CA GLN A 637 -22.56 6.55 -5.44
C GLN A 637 -23.44 5.55 -4.69
N VAL A 638 -23.06 4.26 -4.69
CA VAL A 638 -23.81 3.20 -4.00
C VAL A 638 -23.70 3.33 -2.49
N VAL A 639 -22.48 3.57 -1.97
CA VAL A 639 -22.27 3.77 -0.51
C VAL A 639 -23.09 4.97 -0.03
N THR A 640 -23.01 6.10 -0.71
CA THR A 640 -23.74 7.32 -0.33
C THR A 640 -25.25 7.08 -0.39
N ALA A 641 -25.76 6.47 -1.46
CA ALA A 641 -27.18 6.15 -1.58
C ALA A 641 -27.69 5.23 -0.46
N PHE A 642 -26.89 4.22 -0.08
CA PHE A 642 -27.22 3.31 1.00
C PHE A 642 -27.23 4.01 2.37
N LEU A 643 -26.23 4.87 2.62
CA LEU A 643 -26.18 5.68 3.84
C LEU A 643 -27.36 6.68 3.89
N ASP A 644 -27.69 7.34 2.79
CA ASP A 644 -28.83 8.27 2.74
C ASP A 644 -30.16 7.58 3.01
N GLU A 645 -30.35 6.35 2.48
CA GLU A 645 -31.55 5.55 2.73
C GLU A 645 -31.73 5.21 4.21
N HIS A 646 -30.70 4.66 4.85
CA HIS A 646 -30.84 4.09 6.18
C HIS A 646 -30.49 5.07 7.32
N VAL A 647 -29.58 6.02 7.11
CA VAL A 647 -29.16 6.99 8.13
C VAL A 647 -29.97 8.29 8.07
N ARG A 648 -30.39 8.70 6.87
CA ARG A 648 -31.14 9.97 6.65
C ARG A 648 -32.59 9.78 6.27
N SER A 649 -33.03 8.54 6.08
CA SER A 649 -34.37 8.22 5.58
C SER A 649 -34.74 8.92 4.25
N GLN A 650 -33.75 9.05 3.36
CA GLN A 650 -33.90 9.63 2.03
C GLN A 650 -33.99 8.50 0.97
N PRO A 651 -34.77 8.66 -0.10
CA PRO A 651 -34.82 7.64 -1.14
C PRO A 651 -33.45 7.36 -1.76
N ALA A 652 -33.04 6.10 -1.82
CA ALA A 652 -31.79 5.70 -2.45
C ALA A 652 -31.79 6.04 -3.95
N GLN A 653 -30.71 6.70 -4.41
CA GLN A 653 -30.51 6.98 -5.83
C GLN A 653 -29.41 6.06 -6.37
N VAL A 654 -29.80 4.84 -6.74
CA VAL A 654 -28.87 3.86 -7.31
C VAL A 654 -28.45 4.31 -8.71
N PRO A 655 -27.14 4.23 -9.06
CA PRO A 655 -26.67 4.60 -10.40
C PRO A 655 -27.33 3.78 -11.51
N GLY A 656 -27.88 4.45 -12.54
CA GLY A 656 -28.50 3.78 -13.67
C GLY A 656 -27.56 2.87 -14.50
N LEU A 657 -26.25 2.99 -14.31
CA LEU A 657 -25.26 2.09 -14.92
C LEU A 657 -25.22 0.68 -14.29
N LEU A 658 -25.90 0.47 -13.17
CA LEU A 658 -26.00 -0.85 -12.53
C LEU A 658 -27.21 -1.67 -13.03
N GLY A 659 -28.02 -1.12 -13.94
CA GLY A 659 -29.18 -1.79 -14.55
C GLY A 659 -30.52 -1.26 -14.09
#